data_deabf41fad157c8c632cadc706c143d9
#
_entry.id   deabf41fad157c8c632cadc706c143d9
#
_cell.length_a   1.000
_cell.length_b   1.000
_cell.length_c   1.000
_cell.angle_alpha   90.00
_cell.angle_beta   90.00
_cell.angle_gamma   90.00
#
_symmetry.space_group_name_H-M   'P 1'
#
loop_
_entity.id
_entity.type
_entity.pdbx_description
1 polymer ?
#
loop_
_entity_poly.entity_id
_entity_poly.type
_entity_poly.pdbx_seq_one_letter_code
_entity_poly.pdbx_strand_id
1 'polypeptide(L)'
;MAAAAVSEEEAVKAAKVLMVGAGGIGCELLKTLALSGFRDIHIIDLDTIEVSNLNRQFLFRQSHVGQSKAKVARDAVLKFRPNISITPYHANVKDTQFNVDFFKQFNVVLNGLDNLDARRHVNRLCLAAEVPLVESGTTGFLGQVTVHVKGKTECYECQPKPVPKSYPVCTITSTPSKFVHCIVWAKDLLFAKLFGDKNQDNDLNVHSKDEHSSKTDVFERNADEDLEQYAQRIYDHVFGYNIEVALANEETWKNRRRPHPIYARDALPEEAVQQNGRSRDCNNEEQEPSAMGSLGLRNPQEIWSLADNSRVFLEALKLFFEKREKEIGNLVFDKDDQLAVEFVTAAANIRASSFGIPLHSLFEAKGVAGNIVHAVATTNAIIAGLIVIEAIKVLKDDYQNYRMTYCLEHPNRKMLLMPVEPFEPNESCYVCSETPLILEVNTKTTKLKEVIDKVIKSKLGMNLPLVMIGSTLVFEDGEGLEEDEAANYALNLEKFLAELPAPVVNGTKLTVEDFQQELKCSINIKHRDEFDEEKEPDGMVLAGWSGPVDKQITSNGEQKTVPSSSSADDVDGAAEEISANPGMKRKLSAILESNENSDAAQNPSEAGSSSAQIVEDDDDDLVMLDQDPKLGKRKRLQ
;
A
#
# COMPACT_ATOMS: atom_id res chain seq x y z
N MET A 1 -29.92 13.95 -39.83
CA MET A 1 -29.76 15.20 -39.09
C MET A 1 -28.49 15.03 -38.27
N ALA A 2 -27.40 15.78 -38.56
CA ALA A 2 -26.21 15.76 -37.74
C ALA A 2 -26.58 16.38 -36.37
N ALA A 3 -26.47 15.61 -35.29
CA ALA A 3 -26.60 16.15 -33.95
C ALA A 3 -25.53 17.24 -33.81
N ALA A 4 -25.94 18.46 -33.43
CA ALA A 4 -25.01 19.54 -33.14
C ALA A 4 -24.04 19.05 -32.04
N ALA A 5 -22.75 19.14 -32.30
CA ALA A 5 -21.73 18.76 -31.31
C ALA A 5 -21.95 19.62 -30.07
N VAL A 6 -22.22 18.99 -28.94
CA VAL A 6 -22.35 19.66 -27.64
C VAL A 6 -21.03 20.38 -27.36
N SER A 7 -21.07 21.64 -26.96
CA SER A 7 -19.85 22.38 -26.63
C SER A 7 -19.14 21.73 -25.43
N GLU A 8 -17.81 21.82 -25.37
CA GLU A 8 -17.02 21.28 -24.28
C GLU A 8 -17.53 21.77 -22.91
N GLU A 9 -17.83 23.06 -22.83
CA GLU A 9 -18.37 23.68 -21.61
C GLU A 9 -19.72 23.10 -21.19
N GLU A 10 -20.60 22.78 -22.15
CA GLU A 10 -21.91 22.15 -21.88
C GLU A 10 -21.75 20.70 -21.44
N ALA A 11 -20.85 19.94 -22.07
CA ALA A 11 -20.54 18.56 -21.68
C ALA A 11 -20.02 18.49 -20.24
N VAL A 12 -19.07 19.37 -19.87
CA VAL A 12 -18.50 19.45 -18.53
C VAL A 12 -19.54 19.86 -17.48
N LYS A 13 -20.40 20.86 -17.80
CA LYS A 13 -21.45 21.33 -16.88
C LYS A 13 -22.55 20.30 -16.62
N ALA A 14 -22.86 19.47 -17.60
CA ALA A 14 -23.90 18.45 -17.52
C ALA A 14 -23.39 17.13 -16.91
N ALA A 15 -22.07 16.93 -16.85
CA ALA A 15 -21.49 15.69 -16.38
C ALA A 15 -21.70 15.47 -14.89
N LYS A 16 -22.12 14.25 -14.53
CA LYS A 16 -22.13 13.72 -13.17
C LYS A 16 -20.88 12.86 -12.98
N VAL A 17 -20.02 13.27 -12.04
CA VAL A 17 -18.70 12.68 -11.84
C VAL A 17 -18.60 11.98 -10.49
N LEU A 18 -18.07 10.77 -10.46
CA LEU A 18 -17.68 10.09 -9.24
C LEU A 18 -16.18 10.20 -9.04
N MET A 19 -15.76 10.72 -7.91
CA MET A 19 -14.38 10.74 -7.45
C MET A 19 -14.22 9.75 -6.30
N VAL A 20 -13.27 8.83 -6.40
CA VAL A 20 -12.96 7.86 -5.35
C VAL A 20 -11.59 8.18 -4.77
N GLY A 21 -11.58 8.54 -3.47
CA GLY A 21 -10.41 9.00 -2.73
C GLY A 21 -10.34 10.52 -2.60
N ALA A 22 -10.25 11.02 -1.35
CA ALA A 22 -10.06 12.43 -1.00
C ALA A 22 -8.69 12.68 -0.32
N GLY A 23 -7.67 11.90 -0.72
CA GLY A 23 -6.29 12.02 -0.28
C GLY A 23 -5.53 13.17 -0.94
N GLY A 24 -4.21 13.02 -1.13
CA GLY A 24 -3.36 14.04 -1.75
C GLY A 24 -3.78 14.41 -3.17
N ILE A 25 -3.95 13.39 -4.04
CA ILE A 25 -4.47 13.60 -5.41
C ILE A 25 -5.92 14.11 -5.34
N GLY A 26 -6.76 13.52 -4.47
CA GLY A 26 -8.19 13.86 -4.39
C GLY A 26 -8.45 15.30 -4.01
N CYS A 27 -7.69 15.90 -3.08
CA CYS A 27 -7.80 17.31 -2.73
C CYS A 27 -7.52 18.24 -3.93
N GLU A 28 -6.46 17.96 -4.68
CA GLU A 28 -6.09 18.69 -5.89
C GLU A 28 -7.11 18.47 -7.03
N LEU A 29 -7.60 17.25 -7.17
CA LEU A 29 -8.58 16.86 -8.18
C LEU A 29 -9.91 17.56 -7.96
N LEU A 30 -10.44 17.56 -6.73
CA LEU A 30 -11.71 18.21 -6.41
C LEU A 30 -11.66 19.72 -6.68
N LYS A 31 -10.56 20.38 -6.27
CA LYS A 31 -10.32 21.80 -6.60
C LYS A 31 -10.34 22.00 -8.12
N THR A 32 -9.59 21.20 -8.85
CA THR A 32 -9.43 21.36 -10.31
C THR A 32 -10.74 21.11 -11.04
N LEU A 33 -11.53 20.09 -10.67
CA LEU A 33 -12.87 19.84 -11.20
C LEU A 33 -13.81 21.03 -10.99
N ALA A 34 -13.86 21.55 -9.76
CA ALA A 34 -14.70 22.70 -9.42
C ALA A 34 -14.32 23.95 -10.21
N LEU A 35 -13.02 24.19 -10.45
CA LEU A 35 -12.52 25.34 -11.23
C LEU A 35 -12.70 25.13 -12.73
N SER A 36 -12.68 23.89 -13.23
CA SER A 36 -12.89 23.56 -14.65
C SER A 36 -14.36 23.55 -15.10
N GLY A 37 -15.29 23.81 -14.17
CA GLY A 37 -16.71 24.01 -14.51
C GLY A 37 -17.62 22.81 -14.25
N PHE A 38 -17.13 21.71 -13.68
CA PHE A 38 -17.96 20.60 -13.24
C PHE A 38 -18.91 21.04 -12.13
N ARG A 39 -20.16 20.53 -12.16
CA ARG A 39 -21.23 21.01 -11.28
C ARG A 39 -21.82 19.94 -10.39
N ASP A 40 -21.72 18.66 -10.75
CA ASP A 40 -22.27 17.54 -10.00
C ASP A 40 -21.14 16.53 -9.74
N ILE A 41 -20.61 16.57 -8.51
CA ILE A 41 -19.44 15.78 -8.10
C ILE A 41 -19.83 14.93 -6.88
N HIS A 42 -19.60 13.64 -6.96
CA HIS A 42 -19.75 12.71 -5.84
C HIS A 42 -18.39 12.25 -5.36
N ILE A 43 -18.19 12.14 -4.04
CA ILE A 43 -16.90 11.78 -3.45
C ILE A 43 -17.08 10.64 -2.48
N ILE A 44 -16.38 9.52 -2.69
CA ILE A 44 -16.31 8.42 -1.74
C ILE A 44 -14.91 8.42 -1.10
N ASP A 45 -14.85 8.48 0.23
CA ASP A 45 -13.63 8.30 1.01
C ASP A 45 -13.97 7.78 2.41
N LEU A 46 -13.31 6.70 2.80
CA LEU A 46 -13.48 6.01 4.08
C LEU A 46 -12.82 6.74 5.23
N ASP A 47 -11.72 7.48 4.96
CA ASP A 47 -10.78 7.93 5.98
C ASP A 47 -11.23 9.18 6.74
N THR A 48 -10.67 9.33 7.93
CA THR A 48 -10.61 10.58 8.67
C THR A 48 -9.29 11.30 8.42
N ILE A 49 -9.25 12.59 8.76
CA ILE A 49 -8.08 13.44 8.60
C ILE A 49 -7.11 13.18 9.74
N GLU A 50 -5.85 12.91 9.41
CA GLU A 50 -4.74 12.73 10.33
C GLU A 50 -3.77 13.91 10.25
N VAL A 51 -2.98 14.14 11.30
CA VAL A 51 -1.94 15.19 11.31
C VAL A 51 -0.94 14.97 10.18
N SER A 52 -0.56 13.72 9.92
CA SER A 52 0.34 13.32 8.83
C SER A 52 -0.15 13.67 7.42
N ASN A 53 -1.44 13.97 7.27
CA ASN A 53 -2.03 14.34 5.98
C ASN A 53 -1.86 15.83 5.63
N LEU A 54 -1.68 16.69 6.64
CA LEU A 54 -1.73 18.15 6.50
C LEU A 54 -0.60 18.73 5.63
N ASN A 55 0.49 18.00 5.49
CA ASN A 55 1.65 18.41 4.67
C ASN A 55 1.40 18.37 3.15
N ARG A 56 0.34 17.68 2.69
CA ARG A 56 0.04 17.50 1.26
C ARG A 56 -1.43 17.55 0.87
N GLN A 57 -2.35 17.52 1.83
CA GLN A 57 -3.79 17.57 1.62
C GLN A 57 -4.32 18.99 2.00
N PHE A 58 -4.04 19.95 1.14
CA PHE A 58 -4.16 21.39 1.43
C PHE A 58 -5.58 21.87 1.76
N LEU A 59 -6.63 21.09 1.45
CA LEU A 59 -8.01 21.42 1.84
C LEU A 59 -8.24 21.29 3.36
N PHE A 60 -7.34 20.61 4.07
CA PHE A 60 -7.48 20.29 5.48
C PHE A 60 -6.64 21.21 6.37
N ARG A 61 -7.06 21.36 7.62
CA ARG A 61 -6.42 22.16 8.66
C ARG A 61 -6.33 21.34 9.95
N GLN A 62 -5.49 21.76 10.88
CA GLN A 62 -5.33 21.12 12.19
C GLN A 62 -6.68 20.92 12.92
N SER A 63 -7.60 21.90 12.83
CA SER A 63 -8.94 21.82 13.43
C SER A 63 -9.85 20.76 12.80
N HIS A 64 -9.45 20.18 11.67
CA HIS A 64 -10.21 19.14 10.97
C HIS A 64 -9.76 17.72 11.30
N VAL A 65 -8.69 17.54 12.10
CA VAL A 65 -8.18 16.22 12.49
C VAL A 65 -9.30 15.40 13.16
N GLY A 66 -9.42 14.13 12.78
CA GLY A 66 -10.48 13.22 13.21
C GLY A 66 -11.81 13.35 12.44
N GLN A 67 -11.97 14.36 11.57
CA GLN A 67 -13.18 14.52 10.74
C GLN A 67 -13.03 13.78 9.40
N SER A 68 -14.18 13.43 8.78
CA SER A 68 -14.22 12.76 7.48
C SER A 68 -13.57 13.58 6.37
N LYS A 69 -12.61 12.98 5.64
CA LYS A 69 -11.94 13.62 4.48
C LYS A 69 -12.93 14.08 3.43
N ALA A 70 -13.90 13.23 3.04
CA ALA A 70 -14.89 13.56 2.01
C ALA A 70 -15.76 14.77 2.39
N LYS A 71 -16.24 14.83 3.65
CA LYS A 71 -17.10 15.93 4.13
C LYS A 71 -16.34 17.25 4.20
N VAL A 72 -15.14 17.24 4.78
CA VAL A 72 -14.31 18.46 4.92
C VAL A 72 -13.84 18.96 3.55
N ALA A 73 -13.46 18.06 2.63
CA ALA A 73 -13.09 18.43 1.26
C ALA A 73 -14.23 19.17 0.54
N ARG A 74 -15.47 18.63 0.63
CA ARG A 74 -16.66 19.32 0.12
C ARG A 74 -16.79 20.72 0.71
N ASP A 75 -16.76 20.84 2.03
CA ASP A 75 -17.00 22.12 2.73
C ASP A 75 -15.92 23.15 2.40
N ALA A 76 -14.68 22.71 2.24
CA ALA A 76 -13.57 23.57 1.83
C ALA A 76 -13.76 24.10 0.40
N VAL A 77 -14.19 23.27 -0.55
CA VAL A 77 -14.40 23.69 -1.94
C VAL A 77 -15.63 24.56 -2.09
N LEU A 78 -16.72 24.30 -1.37
CA LEU A 78 -17.93 25.11 -1.41
C LEU A 78 -17.69 26.54 -0.88
N LYS A 79 -16.64 26.82 -0.10
CA LYS A 79 -16.27 28.19 0.32
C LYS A 79 -15.90 29.06 -0.88
N PHE A 80 -15.22 28.54 -1.90
CA PHE A 80 -14.83 29.30 -3.09
C PHE A 80 -15.64 28.96 -4.35
N ARG A 81 -16.45 27.89 -4.33
CA ARG A 81 -17.37 27.49 -5.41
C ARG A 81 -18.74 27.07 -4.85
N PRO A 82 -19.55 28.02 -4.32
CA PRO A 82 -20.81 27.71 -3.64
C PRO A 82 -21.92 27.20 -4.57
N ASN A 83 -21.79 27.40 -5.88
CA ASN A 83 -22.85 27.13 -6.87
C ASN A 83 -22.69 25.75 -7.56
N ILE A 84 -22.00 24.80 -6.93
CA ILE A 84 -21.87 23.43 -7.43
C ILE A 84 -22.42 22.45 -6.40
N SER A 85 -22.83 21.26 -6.88
CA SER A 85 -23.29 20.16 -6.04
C SER A 85 -22.11 19.24 -5.75
N ILE A 86 -21.80 19.01 -4.46
CA ILE A 86 -20.82 18.02 -4.05
C ILE A 86 -21.46 17.09 -3.02
N THR A 87 -21.59 15.82 -3.34
CA THR A 87 -22.17 14.79 -2.47
C THR A 87 -21.07 13.93 -1.85
N PRO A 88 -20.77 14.05 -0.56
CA PRO A 88 -19.74 13.28 0.11
C PRO A 88 -20.30 12.00 0.72
N TYR A 89 -19.60 10.89 0.54
CA TYR A 89 -19.84 9.61 1.21
C TYR A 89 -18.63 9.29 2.10
N HIS A 90 -18.86 9.23 3.41
CA HIS A 90 -17.87 8.73 4.37
C HIS A 90 -18.11 7.23 4.53
N ALA A 91 -17.58 6.44 3.61
CA ALA A 91 -17.88 5.02 3.47
C ALA A 91 -16.78 4.32 2.67
N ASN A 92 -16.72 2.99 2.81
CA ASN A 92 -15.84 2.17 1.98
C ASN A 92 -16.46 2.00 0.59
N VAL A 93 -15.68 2.19 -0.48
CA VAL A 93 -16.15 1.95 -1.85
C VAL A 93 -16.58 0.49 -2.09
N LYS A 94 -16.16 -0.42 -1.23
CA LYS A 94 -16.56 -1.84 -1.24
C LYS A 94 -17.88 -2.13 -0.52
N ASP A 95 -18.50 -1.14 0.12
CA ASP A 95 -19.81 -1.34 0.75
C ASP A 95 -20.86 -1.69 -0.31
N THR A 96 -21.79 -2.56 0.02
CA THR A 96 -22.81 -3.11 -0.90
C THR A 96 -23.70 -2.05 -1.56
N GLN A 97 -23.82 -0.87 -0.94
CA GLN A 97 -24.55 0.26 -1.52
C GLN A 97 -23.90 0.83 -2.80
N PHE A 98 -22.59 0.65 -2.98
CA PHE A 98 -21.83 1.11 -4.15
C PHE A 98 -21.69 0.00 -5.19
N ASN A 99 -22.81 -0.55 -5.60
CA ASN A 99 -22.89 -1.60 -6.61
C ASN A 99 -22.83 -1.04 -8.05
N VAL A 100 -22.95 -1.91 -9.03
CA VAL A 100 -22.93 -1.57 -10.45
C VAL A 100 -23.99 -0.53 -10.83
N ASP A 101 -25.22 -0.62 -10.27
CA ASP A 101 -26.29 0.34 -10.56
C ASP A 101 -26.00 1.74 -9.97
N PHE A 102 -25.28 1.82 -8.86
CA PHE A 102 -24.78 3.09 -8.36
C PHE A 102 -23.78 3.71 -9.34
N PHE A 103 -22.84 2.91 -9.87
CA PHE A 103 -21.82 3.38 -10.81
C PHE A 103 -22.43 3.83 -12.16
N LYS A 104 -23.46 3.16 -12.67
CA LYS A 104 -24.17 3.53 -13.91
C LYS A 104 -24.74 4.96 -13.92
N GLN A 105 -24.87 5.59 -12.74
CA GLN A 105 -25.39 6.95 -12.65
C GLN A 105 -24.38 8.02 -13.10
N PHE A 106 -23.11 7.66 -13.28
CA PHE A 106 -22.02 8.60 -13.55
C PHE A 106 -21.56 8.54 -15.01
N ASN A 107 -21.10 9.68 -15.51
CA ASN A 107 -20.54 9.79 -16.86
C ASN A 107 -19.06 9.39 -16.89
N VAL A 108 -18.36 9.54 -15.78
CA VAL A 108 -16.95 9.17 -15.63
C VAL A 108 -16.62 8.95 -14.15
N VAL A 109 -15.74 8.01 -13.88
CA VAL A 109 -15.17 7.74 -12.55
C VAL A 109 -13.71 8.14 -12.54
N LEU A 110 -13.28 8.83 -11.48
CA LEU A 110 -11.92 9.37 -11.32
C LEU A 110 -11.30 8.83 -10.04
N ASN A 111 -10.20 8.10 -10.14
CA ASN A 111 -9.52 7.50 -8.99
C ASN A 111 -8.37 8.38 -8.49
N GLY A 112 -8.39 8.64 -7.18
CA GLY A 112 -7.26 9.19 -6.41
C GLY A 112 -6.91 8.26 -5.24
N LEU A 113 -6.89 6.94 -5.49
CA LEU A 113 -6.70 5.88 -4.50
C LEU A 113 -5.20 5.57 -4.29
N ASP A 114 -4.87 4.98 -3.15
CA ASP A 114 -3.50 4.59 -2.76
C ASP A 114 -3.30 3.07 -2.62
N ASN A 115 -4.37 2.25 -2.63
CA ASN A 115 -4.26 0.81 -2.51
C ASN A 115 -4.76 0.05 -3.75
N LEU A 116 -4.14 -1.11 -4.03
CA LEU A 116 -4.41 -1.93 -5.20
C LEU A 116 -5.80 -2.56 -5.19
N ASP A 117 -6.28 -2.89 -4.01
CA ASP A 117 -7.50 -3.64 -3.83
C ASP A 117 -8.73 -2.78 -4.17
N ALA A 118 -8.77 -1.54 -3.65
CA ALA A 118 -9.82 -0.59 -4.02
C ALA A 118 -9.76 -0.21 -5.51
N ARG A 119 -8.56 -0.09 -6.11
CA ARG A 119 -8.41 0.18 -7.55
C ARG A 119 -8.96 -0.95 -8.41
N ARG A 120 -8.68 -2.22 -8.06
CA ARG A 120 -9.24 -3.39 -8.74
C ARG A 120 -10.77 -3.41 -8.64
N HIS A 121 -11.28 -3.16 -7.44
CA HIS A 121 -12.72 -3.12 -7.18
C HIS A 121 -13.42 -2.06 -8.04
N VAL A 122 -12.92 -0.82 -8.04
CA VAL A 122 -13.48 0.26 -8.86
C VAL A 122 -13.36 -0.04 -10.36
N ASN A 123 -12.22 -0.59 -10.83
CA ASN A 123 -12.03 -1.00 -12.21
C ASN A 123 -13.12 -2.00 -12.66
N ARG A 124 -13.42 -3.01 -11.84
CA ARG A 124 -14.42 -4.04 -12.14
C ARG A 124 -15.83 -3.48 -12.19
N LEU A 125 -16.19 -2.64 -11.20
CA LEU A 125 -17.48 -1.95 -11.20
C LEU A 125 -17.64 -1.04 -12.43
N CYS A 126 -16.59 -0.32 -12.82
CA CYS A 126 -16.59 0.51 -14.03
C CYS A 126 -16.77 -0.32 -15.30
N LEU A 127 -16.12 -1.49 -15.39
CA LEU A 127 -16.27 -2.42 -16.52
C LEU A 127 -17.70 -3.01 -16.59
N ALA A 128 -18.27 -3.40 -15.45
CA ALA A 128 -19.63 -3.94 -15.36
C ALA A 128 -20.68 -2.85 -15.66
N ALA A 129 -20.48 -1.65 -15.12
CA ALA A 129 -21.37 -0.50 -15.36
C ALA A 129 -21.21 0.13 -16.75
N GLU A 130 -20.16 -0.23 -17.50
CA GLU A 130 -19.75 0.38 -18.78
C GLU A 130 -19.45 1.89 -18.67
N VAL A 131 -18.94 2.31 -17.50
CA VAL A 131 -18.57 3.69 -17.22
C VAL A 131 -17.06 3.86 -17.37
N PRO A 132 -16.58 4.87 -18.12
CA PRO A 132 -15.15 5.14 -18.23
C PRO A 132 -14.49 5.44 -16.90
N LEU A 133 -13.27 4.93 -16.71
CA LEU A 133 -12.43 5.16 -15.54
C LEU A 133 -11.17 5.93 -15.94
N VAL A 134 -10.87 7.02 -15.24
CA VAL A 134 -9.55 7.66 -15.27
C VAL A 134 -8.83 7.31 -13.99
N GLU A 135 -7.84 6.42 -14.11
CA GLU A 135 -7.04 5.90 -13.00
C GLU A 135 -5.77 6.73 -12.82
N SER A 136 -5.30 6.87 -11.59
CA SER A 136 -4.10 7.66 -11.30
C SER A 136 -3.28 7.13 -10.12
N GLY A 137 -2.03 7.52 -10.07
CA GLY A 137 -1.15 7.22 -8.94
C GLY A 137 0.05 8.14 -8.88
N THR A 138 0.57 8.34 -7.66
CA THR A 138 1.81 9.10 -7.42
C THR A 138 2.70 8.37 -6.42
N THR A 139 4.01 8.49 -6.59
CA THR A 139 5.05 8.08 -5.63
C THR A 139 6.21 9.06 -5.74
N GLY A 140 6.46 9.84 -4.69
CA GLY A 140 7.45 10.90 -4.72
C GLY A 140 7.21 11.85 -5.89
N PHE A 141 8.20 12.01 -6.75
CA PHE A 141 8.12 12.84 -7.96
C PHE A 141 7.53 12.11 -9.17
N LEU A 142 7.35 10.78 -9.08
CA LEU A 142 6.74 9.99 -10.13
C LEU A 142 5.22 10.03 -10.06
N GLY A 143 4.57 9.99 -11.22
CA GLY A 143 3.13 9.93 -11.29
C GLY A 143 2.64 9.35 -12.61
N GLN A 144 1.38 8.92 -12.63
CA GLN A 144 0.75 8.40 -13.85
C GLN A 144 -0.74 8.70 -13.88
N VAL A 145 -1.26 8.85 -15.08
CA VAL A 145 -2.70 8.88 -15.40
C VAL A 145 -2.95 7.92 -16.53
N THR A 146 -3.95 7.07 -16.40
CA THR A 146 -4.37 6.09 -17.41
C THR A 146 -5.88 6.15 -17.62
N VAL A 147 -6.32 5.91 -18.84
CA VAL A 147 -7.74 5.93 -19.21
C VAL A 147 -8.19 4.51 -19.53
N HIS A 148 -9.24 4.05 -18.88
CA HIS A 148 -9.79 2.71 -19.04
C HIS A 148 -11.23 2.78 -19.52
N VAL A 149 -11.46 2.34 -20.76
CA VAL A 149 -12.78 2.31 -21.40
C VAL A 149 -13.02 0.92 -21.95
N LYS A 150 -14.09 0.25 -21.50
CA LYS A 150 -14.44 -1.11 -21.90
C LYS A 150 -14.43 -1.27 -23.42
N GLY A 151 -13.69 -2.26 -23.91
CA GLY A 151 -13.57 -2.59 -25.33
C GLY A 151 -12.75 -1.61 -26.18
N LYS A 152 -12.29 -0.47 -25.63
CA LYS A 152 -11.49 0.53 -26.35
C LYS A 152 -10.03 0.56 -25.86
N THR A 153 -9.81 0.52 -24.57
CA THR A 153 -8.49 0.54 -23.94
C THR A 153 -8.30 -0.62 -22.99
N GLU A 154 -7.05 -0.93 -22.62
CA GLU A 154 -6.78 -1.91 -21.58
C GLU A 154 -7.50 -1.55 -20.27
N CYS A 155 -7.98 -2.54 -19.52
CA CYS A 155 -8.47 -2.31 -18.16
C CYS A 155 -7.29 -2.23 -17.17
N TYR A 156 -7.54 -1.76 -15.96
CA TYR A 156 -6.51 -1.65 -14.93
C TYR A 156 -5.78 -2.97 -14.65
N GLU A 157 -6.45 -4.11 -14.82
CA GLU A 157 -5.90 -5.45 -14.56
C GLU A 157 -5.39 -6.17 -15.81
N CYS A 158 -5.44 -5.56 -17.00
CA CYS A 158 -4.82 -6.12 -18.21
C CYS A 158 -3.31 -6.32 -18.06
N GLN A 159 -2.69 -5.61 -17.15
CA GLN A 159 -1.28 -5.76 -16.81
C GLN A 159 -1.13 -6.34 -15.41
N PRO A 160 -0.26 -7.36 -15.23
CA PRO A 160 0.02 -7.93 -13.92
C PRO A 160 0.48 -6.85 -12.94
N LYS A 161 -0.18 -6.80 -11.79
CA LYS A 161 0.27 -5.93 -10.70
C LYS A 161 1.17 -6.74 -9.78
N PRO A 162 2.22 -6.15 -9.20
CA PRO A 162 3.05 -6.86 -8.25
C PRO A 162 2.19 -7.33 -7.08
N VAL A 163 2.35 -8.58 -6.73
CA VAL A 163 1.73 -9.14 -5.52
C VAL A 163 2.40 -8.46 -4.32
N PRO A 164 1.66 -8.05 -3.28
CA PRO A 164 2.26 -7.59 -2.04
C PRO A 164 3.34 -8.58 -1.59
N LYS A 165 4.53 -8.08 -1.26
CA LYS A 165 5.62 -8.94 -0.82
C LYS A 165 5.26 -9.53 0.53
N SER A 166 4.84 -10.79 0.56
CA SER A 166 4.80 -11.58 1.77
C SER A 166 6.21 -12.13 2.03
N TYR A 167 6.65 -12.06 3.27
CA TYR A 167 7.93 -12.64 3.65
C TYR A 167 7.67 -13.97 4.37
N PRO A 168 8.38 -15.06 4.03
CA PRO A 168 8.24 -16.32 4.74
C PRO A 168 8.45 -16.11 6.24
N VAL A 169 7.62 -16.74 7.06
CA VAL A 169 7.71 -16.63 8.53
C VAL A 169 9.10 -17.02 9.02
N CYS A 170 9.72 -18.07 8.47
CA CYS A 170 11.07 -18.48 8.78
C CYS A 170 12.12 -17.39 8.48
N THR A 171 11.94 -16.58 7.44
CA THR A 171 12.83 -15.43 7.16
C THR A 171 12.67 -14.34 8.21
N ILE A 172 11.43 -14.03 8.59
CA ILE A 172 11.14 -12.98 9.59
C ILE A 172 11.64 -13.42 10.98
N THR A 173 11.36 -14.67 11.38
CA THR A 173 11.66 -15.16 12.72
C THR A 173 13.12 -15.59 12.90
N SER A 174 13.69 -16.31 11.93
CA SER A 174 14.94 -17.02 12.11
C SER A 174 16.12 -16.43 11.34
N THR A 175 15.92 -15.94 10.10
CA THR A 175 17.01 -15.51 9.22
C THR A 175 16.73 -14.18 8.50
N PRO A 176 16.47 -13.08 9.24
CA PRO A 176 16.27 -11.79 8.61
C PRO A 176 17.52 -11.35 7.84
N SER A 177 17.35 -10.80 6.66
CA SER A 177 18.44 -10.32 5.80
C SER A 177 18.29 -8.85 5.41
N LYS A 178 17.14 -8.24 5.69
CA LYS A 178 16.82 -6.83 5.39
C LYS A 178 16.13 -6.20 6.59
N PHE A 179 16.28 -4.88 6.73
CA PHE A 179 15.66 -4.14 7.83
C PHE A 179 14.12 -4.30 7.87
N VAL A 180 13.47 -4.36 6.72
CA VAL A 180 12.02 -4.60 6.66
C VAL A 180 11.61 -5.91 7.35
N HIS A 181 12.42 -6.97 7.32
CA HIS A 181 12.14 -8.22 8.05
C HIS A 181 12.16 -7.99 9.57
N CYS A 182 13.06 -7.12 10.06
CA CYS A 182 13.13 -6.74 11.47
C CYS A 182 11.93 -5.88 11.88
N ILE A 183 11.47 -4.98 11.01
CA ILE A 183 10.26 -4.17 11.23
C ILE A 183 9.01 -5.05 11.29
N VAL A 184 8.81 -5.95 10.32
CA VAL A 184 7.66 -6.88 10.31
C VAL A 184 7.68 -7.74 11.57
N TRP A 185 8.83 -8.28 11.96
CA TRP A 185 8.97 -9.02 13.19
C TRP A 185 8.63 -8.18 14.44
N ALA A 186 9.14 -6.96 14.52
CA ALA A 186 8.91 -6.09 15.67
C ALA A 186 7.44 -5.65 15.79
N LYS A 187 6.79 -5.36 14.65
CA LYS A 187 5.41 -4.88 14.57
C LYS A 187 4.40 -6.03 14.69
N ASP A 188 4.49 -7.02 13.80
CA ASP A 188 3.43 -8.01 13.61
C ASP A 188 3.59 -9.21 14.58
N LEU A 189 4.79 -9.45 15.13
CA LEU A 189 5.02 -10.52 16.10
C LEU A 189 5.25 -9.99 17.51
N LEU A 190 6.27 -9.15 17.75
CA LEU A 190 6.64 -8.75 19.11
C LEU A 190 5.64 -7.76 19.72
N PHE A 191 5.27 -6.70 19.00
CA PHE A 191 4.29 -5.72 19.48
C PHE A 191 2.92 -6.37 19.68
N ALA A 192 2.47 -7.16 18.71
CA ALA A 192 1.21 -7.89 18.80
C ALA A 192 1.20 -8.88 19.97
N LYS A 193 2.31 -9.57 20.27
CA LYS A 193 2.43 -10.50 21.40
C LYS A 193 2.39 -9.79 22.76
N LEU A 194 3.02 -8.63 22.88
CA LEU A 194 3.11 -7.90 24.16
C LEU A 194 1.84 -7.09 24.47
N PHE A 195 1.21 -6.51 23.45
CA PHE A 195 0.18 -5.50 23.62
C PHE A 195 -1.14 -5.82 22.90
N GLY A 196 -1.14 -6.73 21.91
CA GLY A 196 -2.30 -7.11 21.12
C GLY A 196 -3.18 -8.19 21.76
N ASP A 197 -4.15 -8.69 20.97
CA ASP A 197 -5.08 -9.72 21.40
C ASP A 197 -4.37 -11.03 21.75
N LYS A 198 -4.50 -11.47 23.00
CA LYS A 198 -3.87 -12.68 23.53
C LYS A 198 -4.41 -13.98 22.91
N ASN A 199 -5.57 -13.92 22.24
CA ASN A 199 -6.19 -15.10 21.62
C ASN A 199 -5.68 -15.36 20.19
N GLN A 200 -4.88 -14.47 19.61
CA GLN A 200 -4.29 -14.70 18.30
C GLN A 200 -3.06 -15.62 18.41
N ASP A 201 -3.04 -16.65 17.54
CA ASP A 201 -1.86 -17.49 17.37
C ASP A 201 -0.68 -16.61 16.88
N ASN A 202 0.42 -16.65 17.63
CA ASN A 202 1.60 -15.87 17.33
C ASN A 202 2.84 -16.78 17.29
N ASP A 203 3.59 -16.70 16.19
CA ASP A 203 4.77 -17.54 15.93
C ASP A 203 5.95 -17.34 16.92
N LEU A 204 5.86 -16.34 17.82
CA LEU A 204 6.81 -16.21 18.94
C LEU A 204 6.54 -17.22 20.07
N ASN A 205 5.43 -17.95 20.01
CA ASN A 205 5.12 -19.05 20.93
C ASN A 205 5.88 -20.34 20.58
N VAL A 206 7.14 -20.27 20.14
CA VAL A 206 7.96 -21.45 19.85
C VAL A 206 8.04 -22.28 21.12
N HIS A 207 7.36 -23.41 21.08
CA HIS A 207 7.34 -24.41 22.13
C HIS A 207 8.77 -24.86 22.46
N SER A 208 9.22 -24.59 23.68
CA SER A 208 10.29 -25.38 24.27
C SER A 208 9.77 -26.82 24.34
N LYS A 209 10.39 -27.72 23.57
CA LYS A 209 10.10 -29.17 23.57
C LYS A 209 10.45 -29.87 24.90
N ASP A 210 10.64 -29.12 25.94
CA ASP A 210 10.89 -29.67 27.27
C ASP A 210 9.58 -29.79 28.03
N GLU A 211 9.08 -31.02 28.07
CA GLU A 211 7.83 -31.47 28.72
C GLU A 211 7.78 -31.25 30.25
N HIS A 212 8.72 -30.51 30.86
CA HIS A 212 8.84 -30.38 32.32
C HIS A 212 9.04 -28.96 32.86
N SER A 213 8.76 -27.87 32.14
CA SER A 213 8.76 -26.55 32.73
C SER A 213 7.36 -25.91 32.74
N SER A 214 7.04 -25.31 33.88
CA SER A 214 5.79 -24.68 34.25
C SER A 214 5.13 -23.84 33.13
N LYS A 215 3.81 -23.98 32.99
CA LYS A 215 2.89 -23.36 32.03
C LYS A 215 2.78 -21.83 32.10
N THR A 216 3.79 -21.07 32.45
CA THR A 216 3.74 -19.60 32.44
C THR A 216 4.37 -19.08 31.15
N ASP A 217 3.59 -18.34 30.38
CA ASP A 217 4.08 -17.64 29.17
C ASP A 217 5.18 -16.64 29.60
N VAL A 218 6.34 -16.70 28.97
CA VAL A 218 7.49 -15.82 29.28
C VAL A 218 7.13 -14.34 29.09
N PHE A 219 6.14 -14.05 28.26
CA PHE A 219 5.67 -12.68 28.01
C PHE A 219 4.67 -12.18 29.06
N GLU A 220 4.21 -13.02 29.99
CA GLU A 220 3.37 -12.59 31.09
C GLU A 220 4.22 -12.03 32.24
N ARG A 221 3.75 -10.92 32.85
CA ARG A 221 4.39 -10.32 34.00
C ARG A 221 4.09 -11.12 35.26
N ASN A 222 5.09 -11.44 36.06
CA ASN A 222 4.92 -12.10 37.35
C ASN A 222 4.36 -11.12 38.39
N ALA A 223 3.57 -11.62 39.35
CA ALA A 223 2.89 -10.78 40.35
C ALA A 223 3.86 -9.99 41.25
N ASP A 224 5.05 -10.52 41.51
CA ASP A 224 6.08 -9.93 42.37
C ASP A 224 7.18 -9.19 41.58
N GLU A 225 7.04 -9.05 40.25
CA GLU A 225 8.03 -8.48 39.37
C GLU A 225 7.76 -6.99 39.14
N ASP A 226 8.75 -6.13 39.40
CA ASP A 226 8.62 -4.72 39.03
C ASP A 226 8.76 -4.51 37.50
N LEU A 227 8.35 -3.34 37.01
CA LEU A 227 8.33 -3.07 35.56
C LEU A 227 9.72 -3.02 34.95
N GLU A 228 10.73 -2.66 35.73
CA GLU A 228 12.11 -2.60 35.24
C GLU A 228 12.69 -4.01 35.06
N GLN A 229 12.46 -4.88 36.02
CA GLN A 229 12.85 -6.30 35.96
C GLN A 229 12.10 -7.01 34.83
N TYR A 230 10.80 -6.76 34.69
CA TYR A 230 9.99 -7.29 33.59
C TYR A 230 10.54 -6.86 32.22
N ALA A 231 10.77 -5.56 32.04
CA ALA A 231 11.29 -5.02 30.78
C ALA A 231 12.67 -5.61 30.43
N GLN A 232 13.53 -5.73 31.41
CA GLN A 232 14.86 -6.32 31.23
C GLN A 232 14.78 -7.82 30.90
N ARG A 233 13.90 -8.56 31.54
CA ARG A 233 13.67 -9.98 31.27
C ARG A 233 13.14 -10.21 29.85
N ILE A 234 12.19 -9.38 29.39
CA ILE A 234 11.70 -9.44 28.01
C ILE A 234 12.83 -9.13 27.02
N TYR A 235 13.63 -8.10 27.30
CA TYR A 235 14.78 -7.74 26.47
C TYR A 235 15.75 -8.91 26.32
N ASP A 236 16.20 -9.48 27.46
CA ASP A 236 17.18 -10.56 27.49
C ASP A 236 16.64 -11.85 26.86
N HIS A 237 15.35 -12.13 27.02
CA HIS A 237 14.71 -13.27 26.37
C HIS A 237 14.66 -13.09 24.85
N VAL A 238 14.23 -11.93 24.38
CA VAL A 238 13.95 -11.69 22.95
C VAL A 238 15.23 -11.50 22.13
N PHE A 239 16.19 -10.73 22.63
CA PHE A 239 17.42 -10.37 21.90
C PHE A 239 18.65 -11.19 22.32
N GLY A 240 18.61 -11.81 23.49
CA GLY A 240 19.63 -12.72 23.99
C GLY A 240 19.28 -14.18 23.73
N TYR A 241 18.43 -14.75 24.58
CA TYR A 241 18.11 -16.17 24.60
C TYR A 241 17.57 -16.71 23.27
N ASN A 242 16.61 -16.05 22.65
CA ASN A 242 16.04 -16.52 21.37
C ASN A 242 17.09 -16.56 20.24
N ILE A 243 18.06 -15.66 20.27
CA ILE A 243 19.18 -15.66 19.32
C ILE A 243 20.14 -16.81 19.60
N GLU A 244 20.41 -17.14 20.87
CA GLU A 244 21.21 -18.33 21.23
C GLU A 244 20.54 -19.63 20.78
N VAL A 245 19.22 -19.74 20.96
CA VAL A 245 18.44 -20.89 20.47
C VAL A 245 18.52 -21.01 18.94
N ALA A 246 18.40 -19.87 18.23
CA ALA A 246 18.56 -19.85 16.78
C ALA A 246 19.97 -20.28 16.33
N LEU A 247 21.02 -19.91 17.08
CA LEU A 247 22.39 -20.31 16.81
C LEU A 247 22.67 -21.80 17.02
N ALA A 248 21.88 -22.51 17.84
CA ALA A 248 22.03 -23.95 18.08
C ALA A 248 21.79 -24.79 16.80
N ASN A 249 21.07 -24.27 15.82
CA ASN A 249 20.94 -24.91 14.50
C ASN A 249 22.12 -24.52 13.60
N GLU A 250 23.24 -25.25 13.72
CA GLU A 250 24.47 -24.97 12.98
C GLU A 250 24.31 -25.07 11.45
N GLU A 251 23.38 -25.88 10.95
CA GLU A 251 23.15 -26.03 9.51
C GLU A 251 22.65 -24.75 8.85
N THR A 252 21.79 -24.01 9.51
CA THR A 252 21.25 -22.72 9.05
C THR A 252 22.36 -21.69 8.81
N TRP A 253 23.48 -21.78 9.57
CA TRP A 253 24.53 -20.76 9.59
C TRP A 253 25.80 -21.17 8.82
N LYS A 254 25.82 -22.31 8.13
CA LYS A 254 27.00 -22.75 7.36
C LYS A 254 27.41 -21.77 6.26
N ASN A 255 26.42 -21.15 5.58
CA ASN A 255 26.62 -20.24 4.45
C ASN A 255 26.06 -18.83 4.70
N ARG A 256 25.74 -18.51 5.95
CA ARG A 256 25.14 -17.21 6.34
C ARG A 256 25.93 -16.60 7.48
N ARG A 257 25.91 -15.27 7.61
CA ARG A 257 26.47 -14.57 8.75
C ARG A 257 25.75 -15.02 10.02
N ARG A 258 26.50 -15.46 11.02
CA ARG A 258 25.95 -15.84 12.33
C ARG A 258 25.48 -14.60 13.08
N PRO A 259 24.28 -14.57 13.63
CA PRO A 259 23.85 -13.50 14.52
C PRO A 259 24.61 -13.56 15.85
N HIS A 260 24.55 -12.48 16.60
CA HIS A 260 25.09 -12.46 17.97
C HIS A 260 24.00 -12.07 18.95
N PRO A 261 23.87 -12.76 20.09
CA PRO A 261 22.92 -12.42 21.13
C PRO A 261 23.30 -11.07 21.76
N ILE A 262 22.28 -10.28 22.12
CA ILE A 262 22.46 -8.97 22.76
C ILE A 262 21.67 -8.99 24.07
N TYR A 263 22.38 -8.91 25.19
CA TYR A 263 21.79 -8.81 26.52
C TYR A 263 21.79 -7.36 27.00
N ALA A 264 20.82 -6.99 27.83
CA ALA A 264 20.68 -5.63 28.35
C ALA A 264 21.96 -5.15 29.05
N ARG A 265 22.64 -6.01 29.84
CA ARG A 265 23.90 -5.72 30.51
C ARG A 265 25.04 -5.37 29.55
N ASP A 266 25.05 -5.95 28.34
CA ASP A 266 26.11 -5.74 27.34
C ASP A 266 25.82 -4.48 26.50
N ALA A 267 24.53 -4.17 26.29
CA ALA A 267 24.10 -2.98 25.56
C ALA A 267 24.11 -1.70 26.42
N LEU A 268 23.95 -1.85 27.76
CA LEU A 268 23.83 -0.75 28.72
C LEU A 268 24.88 -0.90 29.86
N PRO A 269 26.15 -0.53 29.63
CA PRO A 269 27.17 -0.58 30.69
C PRO A 269 26.82 0.36 31.84
N GLU A 270 27.14 -0.06 33.08
CA GLU A 270 26.77 0.59 34.36
C GLU A 270 27.15 2.08 34.47
N GLU A 271 28.16 2.54 33.76
CA GLU A 271 28.62 3.95 33.78
C GLU A 271 27.60 4.91 33.11
N ALA A 272 26.65 4.41 32.31
CA ALA A 272 25.65 5.22 31.61
C ALA A 272 24.40 5.55 32.46
N VAL A 273 24.21 4.86 33.59
CA VAL A 273 23.02 5.04 34.47
C VAL A 273 23.14 6.30 35.35
N GLN A 274 24.35 6.82 35.59
CA GLN A 274 24.58 7.93 36.54
C GLN A 274 24.37 9.34 35.96
N GLN A 275 24.10 9.53 34.67
CA GLN A 275 23.95 10.87 34.07
C GLN A 275 22.51 11.39 33.94
N ASN A 276 21.48 10.64 34.30
CA ASN A 276 20.07 11.05 34.14
C ASN A 276 19.44 11.65 35.41
N GLY A 277 20.25 12.33 36.25
CA GLY A 277 19.80 13.11 37.40
C GLY A 277 19.57 14.59 37.09
N ARG A 278 18.93 15.00 35.98
CA ARG A 278 18.59 16.41 35.73
C ARG A 278 17.15 16.59 35.28
N SER A 279 16.41 17.14 36.26
CA SER A 279 15.17 17.94 36.15
C SER A 279 14.03 17.38 35.32
N ARG A 280 13.12 16.69 36.00
CA ARG A 280 11.68 16.70 35.67
C ARG A 280 11.16 18.13 35.81
N ASP A 281 11.03 18.84 34.71
CA ASP A 281 10.07 19.93 34.62
C ASP A 281 8.69 19.31 34.42
N CYS A 282 8.02 19.06 35.54
CA CYS A 282 6.64 18.61 35.59
C CYS A 282 5.71 19.79 35.31
N ASN A 283 5.48 20.12 34.05
CA ASN A 283 4.35 20.95 33.66
C ASN A 283 4.01 20.67 32.20
N ASN A 284 3.22 19.64 31.96
CA ASN A 284 2.23 19.53 30.88
C ASN A 284 1.57 18.14 30.96
N GLU A 285 0.37 18.10 31.51
CA GLU A 285 -0.45 16.89 31.63
C GLU A 285 -1.15 16.46 30.33
N GLU A 286 -0.83 17.09 29.18
CA GLU A 286 -1.52 16.86 27.89
C GLU A 286 -0.62 16.33 26.76
N GLN A 287 0.66 16.02 27.02
CA GLN A 287 1.51 15.45 25.96
C GLN A 287 1.38 13.92 25.95
N GLU A 288 1.20 13.37 24.72
CA GLU A 288 1.23 11.92 24.49
C GLU A 288 2.55 11.32 25.00
N PRO A 289 2.51 10.10 25.59
CA PRO A 289 3.71 9.46 26.14
C PRO A 289 4.73 9.17 25.05
N SER A 290 6.00 9.55 25.26
CA SER A 290 7.10 9.33 24.33
C SER A 290 8.34 8.88 25.09
N ALA A 291 8.86 7.70 24.75
CA ALA A 291 10.10 7.17 25.31
C ALA A 291 11.33 7.96 24.82
N MET A 292 11.36 8.34 23.56
CA MET A 292 12.36 9.22 22.97
C MET A 292 12.41 10.56 23.73
N GLY A 293 11.23 11.15 23.97
CA GLY A 293 11.10 12.41 24.73
C GLY A 293 11.61 12.29 26.17
N SER A 294 11.26 11.21 26.89
CA SER A 294 11.71 10.92 28.25
C SER A 294 13.24 10.81 28.35
N LEU A 295 13.88 10.30 27.32
CA LEU A 295 15.34 10.11 27.24
C LEU A 295 16.11 11.32 26.69
N GLY A 296 15.39 12.39 26.31
CA GLY A 296 15.99 13.62 25.78
C GLY A 296 16.46 13.52 24.32
N LEU A 297 16.09 12.48 23.62
CA LEU A 297 16.32 12.32 22.17
C LEU A 297 15.32 13.20 21.42
N ARG A 298 15.79 14.10 20.54
CA ARG A 298 14.94 15.10 19.90
C ARG A 298 14.85 15.00 18.38
N ASN A 299 15.84 14.35 17.75
CA ASN A 299 15.92 14.31 16.29
C ASN A 299 15.46 12.95 15.76
N PRO A 300 14.27 12.87 15.10
CA PRO A 300 13.75 11.61 14.55
C PRO A 300 14.52 11.12 13.31
N GLN A 301 15.40 11.94 12.73
CA GLN A 301 16.24 11.55 11.58
C GLN A 301 17.61 11.02 12.01
N GLU A 302 17.93 11.09 13.29
CA GLU A 302 19.17 10.55 13.82
C GLU A 302 19.07 9.03 13.98
N ILE A 303 20.11 8.32 13.55
CA ILE A 303 20.22 6.88 13.76
C ILE A 303 20.70 6.64 15.18
N TRP A 304 19.85 6.06 16.01
CA TRP A 304 20.16 5.77 17.40
C TRP A 304 21.26 4.70 17.52
N SER A 305 22.16 4.89 18.46
CA SER A 305 23.13 3.85 18.82
C SER A 305 22.43 2.60 19.37
N LEU A 306 23.12 1.46 19.45
CA LEU A 306 22.57 0.26 20.09
C LEU A 306 22.13 0.55 21.53
N ALA A 307 22.92 1.32 22.29
CA ALA A 307 22.58 1.71 23.64
C ALA A 307 21.32 2.58 23.72
N ASP A 308 21.16 3.54 22.80
CA ASP A 308 19.96 4.38 22.76
C ASP A 308 18.72 3.58 22.35
N ASN A 309 18.83 2.72 21.33
CA ASN A 309 17.74 1.80 20.97
C ASN A 309 17.32 0.92 22.16
N SER A 310 18.30 0.40 22.93
CA SER A 310 18.02 -0.43 24.11
C SER A 310 17.31 0.36 25.21
N ARG A 311 17.73 1.62 25.45
CA ARG A 311 17.04 2.51 26.41
C ARG A 311 15.62 2.84 25.96
N VAL A 312 15.43 3.18 24.66
CA VAL A 312 14.10 3.49 24.11
C VAL A 312 13.18 2.28 24.21
N PHE A 313 13.65 1.08 23.91
CA PHE A 313 12.88 -0.16 24.03
C PHE A 313 12.40 -0.38 25.48
N LEU A 314 13.29 -0.31 26.45
CA LEU A 314 12.96 -0.50 27.87
C LEU A 314 12.01 0.58 28.39
N GLU A 315 12.26 1.84 28.05
CA GLU A 315 11.42 2.97 28.47
C GLU A 315 10.03 2.90 27.81
N ALA A 316 9.94 2.58 26.51
CA ALA A 316 8.67 2.42 25.82
C ALA A 316 7.83 1.30 26.44
N LEU A 317 8.45 0.14 26.75
CA LEU A 317 7.76 -0.95 27.41
C LEU A 317 7.18 -0.51 28.76
N LYS A 318 7.97 0.20 29.59
CA LYS A 318 7.50 0.75 30.88
C LYS A 318 6.32 1.70 30.68
N LEU A 319 6.41 2.64 29.73
CA LEU A 319 5.36 3.63 29.48
C LEU A 319 4.05 2.97 29.01
N PHE A 320 4.10 1.90 28.22
CA PHE A 320 2.89 1.14 27.89
C PHE A 320 2.19 0.60 29.12
N PHE A 321 2.92 -0.04 30.03
CA PHE A 321 2.35 -0.61 31.24
C PHE A 321 1.98 0.45 32.30
N GLU A 322 2.65 1.62 32.36
CA GLU A 322 2.35 2.68 33.32
C GLU A 322 1.19 3.58 32.86
N LYS A 323 1.12 3.90 31.58
CA LYS A 323 0.19 4.91 31.04
C LYS A 323 -0.98 4.32 30.28
N ARG A 324 -0.80 3.12 29.69
CA ARG A 324 -1.76 2.50 28.76
C ARG A 324 -2.15 1.08 29.17
N GLU A 325 -2.02 0.71 30.42
CA GLU A 325 -2.30 -0.64 30.93
C GLU A 325 -3.70 -1.15 30.54
N LYS A 326 -4.70 -0.26 30.50
CA LYS A 326 -6.09 -0.62 30.13
C LYS A 326 -6.28 -0.95 28.67
N GLU A 327 -5.37 -0.54 27.81
CA GLU A 327 -5.42 -0.78 26.37
C GLU A 327 -4.68 -2.07 25.99
N ILE A 328 -3.79 -2.56 26.85
CA ILE A 328 -3.03 -3.80 26.64
C ILE A 328 -4.01 -4.98 26.49
N GLY A 329 -3.79 -5.77 25.47
CA GLY A 329 -4.68 -6.88 25.07
C GLY A 329 -5.60 -6.54 23.89
N ASN A 330 -5.63 -5.26 23.44
CA ASN A 330 -6.41 -4.80 22.29
C ASN A 330 -5.65 -3.82 21.39
N LEU A 331 -4.37 -3.55 21.69
CA LEU A 331 -3.57 -2.61 20.91
C LEU A 331 -3.21 -3.20 19.55
N VAL A 332 -3.45 -2.41 18.53
CA VAL A 332 -2.97 -2.65 17.16
C VAL A 332 -1.96 -1.56 16.84
N PHE A 333 -0.89 -1.91 16.12
CA PHE A 333 0.10 -0.93 15.72
C PHE A 333 -0.53 0.16 14.84
N ASP A 334 -0.37 1.41 15.27
CA ASP A 334 -0.72 2.59 14.48
C ASP A 334 0.56 3.41 14.21
N LYS A 335 0.75 3.77 12.94
CA LYS A 335 1.89 4.61 12.52
C LYS A 335 1.87 6.01 13.11
N ASP A 336 0.73 6.49 13.58
CA ASP A 336 0.56 7.81 14.17
C ASP A 336 0.59 7.76 15.70
N ASP A 337 0.65 6.58 16.30
CA ASP A 337 0.97 6.36 17.72
C ASP A 337 2.50 6.45 17.91
N GLN A 338 2.95 7.59 18.46
CA GLN A 338 4.38 7.89 18.64
C GLN A 338 5.09 6.82 19.48
N LEU A 339 4.49 6.36 20.59
CA LEU A 339 5.08 5.37 21.48
C LEU A 339 5.21 4.00 20.80
N ALA A 340 4.20 3.59 20.01
CA ALA A 340 4.24 2.34 19.26
C ALA A 340 5.33 2.37 18.17
N VAL A 341 5.48 3.49 17.46
CA VAL A 341 6.54 3.68 16.45
C VAL A 341 7.93 3.64 17.10
N GLU A 342 8.12 4.29 18.25
CA GLU A 342 9.39 4.28 18.99
C GLU A 342 9.75 2.86 19.45
N PHE A 343 8.79 2.12 20.00
CA PHE A 343 8.98 0.72 20.40
C PHE A 343 9.38 -0.18 19.23
N VAL A 344 8.62 -0.12 18.13
CA VAL A 344 8.88 -0.94 16.92
C VAL A 344 10.23 -0.59 16.30
N THR A 345 10.58 0.70 16.24
CA THR A 345 11.90 1.15 15.73
C THR A 345 13.03 0.60 16.56
N ALA A 346 12.96 0.76 17.89
CA ALA A 346 13.98 0.29 18.80
C ALA A 346 14.14 -1.24 18.71
N ALA A 347 13.03 -1.99 18.76
CA ALA A 347 13.06 -3.45 18.65
C ALA A 347 13.65 -3.92 17.32
N ALA A 348 13.26 -3.29 16.20
CA ALA A 348 13.77 -3.62 14.87
C ALA A 348 15.28 -3.33 14.76
N ASN A 349 15.75 -2.21 15.27
CA ASN A 349 17.16 -1.84 15.26
C ASN A 349 18.03 -2.77 16.14
N ILE A 350 17.57 -3.14 17.34
CA ILE A 350 18.31 -4.10 18.19
C ILE A 350 18.43 -5.44 17.46
N ARG A 351 17.32 -5.92 16.88
CA ARG A 351 17.33 -7.14 16.09
C ARG A 351 18.24 -7.02 14.85
N ALA A 352 18.17 -5.92 14.12
CA ALA A 352 19.04 -5.65 12.97
C ALA A 352 20.52 -5.71 13.38
N SER A 353 20.87 -5.14 14.53
CA SER A 353 22.23 -5.20 15.10
C SER A 353 22.67 -6.64 15.35
N SER A 354 21.80 -7.51 15.91
CA SER A 354 22.11 -8.93 16.13
C SER A 354 22.49 -9.64 14.83
N PHE A 355 21.81 -9.34 13.72
CA PHE A 355 22.03 -9.99 12.42
C PHE A 355 23.01 -9.23 11.52
N GLY A 356 23.57 -8.10 11.99
CA GLY A 356 24.51 -7.27 11.23
C GLY A 356 23.87 -6.57 10.03
N ILE A 357 22.60 -6.23 10.15
CA ILE A 357 21.82 -5.43 9.22
C ILE A 357 22.00 -3.94 9.60
N PRO A 358 22.11 -3.00 8.63
CA PRO A 358 22.22 -1.58 8.93
C PRO A 358 21.04 -1.06 9.77
N LEU A 359 21.34 -0.15 10.70
CA LEU A 359 20.33 0.51 11.54
C LEU A 359 19.71 1.67 10.77
N HIS A 360 18.46 1.99 11.13
CA HIS A 360 17.69 3.06 10.52
C HIS A 360 17.19 4.05 11.57
N SER A 361 16.94 5.29 11.13
CA SER A 361 16.35 6.34 11.95
C SER A 361 14.87 6.05 12.28
N LEU A 362 14.33 6.71 13.30
CA LEU A 362 12.90 6.65 13.63
C LEU A 362 12.04 7.05 12.42
N PHE A 363 12.46 8.08 11.68
CA PHE A 363 11.75 8.56 10.50
C PHE A 363 11.67 7.50 9.39
N GLU A 364 12.78 6.83 9.09
CA GLU A 364 12.81 5.75 8.08
C GLU A 364 12.04 4.52 8.55
N ALA A 365 12.22 4.12 9.82
CA ALA A 365 11.50 2.99 10.41
C ALA A 365 9.98 3.21 10.42
N LYS A 366 9.51 4.42 10.77
CA LYS A 366 8.09 4.81 10.66
C LYS A 366 7.58 4.66 9.22
N GLY A 367 8.38 5.09 8.24
CA GLY A 367 8.06 4.95 6.82
C GLY A 367 7.84 3.49 6.40
N VAL A 368 8.75 2.60 6.83
CA VAL A 368 8.67 1.16 6.53
C VAL A 368 7.51 0.49 7.29
N ALA A 369 7.39 0.74 8.60
CA ALA A 369 6.39 0.12 9.46
C ALA A 369 4.95 0.51 9.07
N GLY A 370 4.75 1.78 8.67
CA GLY A 370 3.48 2.34 8.26
C GLY A 370 3.17 2.18 6.77
N ASN A 371 4.03 1.52 5.98
CA ASN A 371 3.93 1.45 4.51
C ASN A 371 3.70 2.85 3.89
N ILE A 372 4.39 3.87 4.42
CA ILE A 372 4.18 5.25 3.99
C ILE A 372 4.82 5.45 2.62
N VAL A 373 3.99 5.68 1.61
CA VAL A 373 4.44 6.13 0.30
C VAL A 373 4.73 7.62 0.37
N HIS A 374 5.97 8.02 0.04
CA HIS A 374 6.31 9.44 -0.03
C HIS A 374 5.42 10.13 -1.06
N ALA A 375 4.71 11.18 -0.65
CA ALA A 375 3.82 11.94 -1.51
C ALA A 375 4.31 13.38 -1.61
N VAL A 376 4.45 13.87 -2.86
CA VAL A 376 4.86 15.24 -3.17
C VAL A 376 3.65 16.02 -3.66
N ALA A 377 3.33 17.13 -2.99
CA ALA A 377 2.12 17.93 -3.29
C ALA A 377 2.10 18.42 -4.75
N THR A 378 3.24 18.84 -5.29
CA THR A 378 3.34 19.28 -6.69
C THR A 378 3.05 18.16 -7.69
N THR A 379 3.52 16.95 -7.44
CA THR A 379 3.21 15.78 -8.27
C THR A 379 1.71 15.48 -8.23
N ASN A 380 1.09 15.52 -7.04
CA ASN A 380 -0.35 15.33 -6.90
C ASN A 380 -1.14 16.37 -7.70
N ALA A 381 -0.72 17.65 -7.70
CA ALA A 381 -1.36 18.71 -8.46
C ALA A 381 -1.24 18.52 -9.98
N ILE A 382 -0.06 18.11 -10.47
CA ILE A 382 0.17 17.79 -11.89
C ILE A 382 -0.75 16.63 -12.32
N ILE A 383 -0.75 15.56 -11.56
CA ILE A 383 -1.56 14.38 -11.85
C ILE A 383 -3.05 14.71 -11.81
N ALA A 384 -3.52 15.47 -10.83
CA ALA A 384 -4.92 15.92 -10.76
C ALA A 384 -5.33 16.76 -11.99
N GLY A 385 -4.44 17.63 -12.49
CA GLY A 385 -4.67 18.37 -13.72
C GLY A 385 -4.79 17.47 -14.95
N LEU A 386 -3.92 16.47 -15.06
CA LEU A 386 -3.97 15.48 -16.17
C LEU A 386 -5.22 14.61 -16.12
N ILE A 387 -5.68 14.20 -14.92
CA ILE A 387 -6.96 13.47 -14.76
C ILE A 387 -8.12 14.27 -15.36
N VAL A 388 -8.20 15.58 -15.06
CA VAL A 388 -9.28 16.43 -15.56
C VAL A 388 -9.21 16.59 -17.08
N ILE A 389 -8.00 16.73 -17.65
CA ILE A 389 -7.81 16.78 -19.11
C ILE A 389 -8.33 15.49 -19.76
N GLU A 390 -7.96 14.34 -19.25
CA GLU A 390 -8.45 13.06 -19.80
C GLU A 390 -9.96 12.87 -19.57
N ALA A 391 -10.49 13.27 -18.42
CA ALA A 391 -11.93 13.24 -18.15
C ALA A 391 -12.73 14.06 -19.17
N ILE A 392 -12.27 15.25 -19.53
CA ILE A 392 -12.91 16.10 -20.56
C ILE A 392 -12.90 15.39 -21.92
N LYS A 393 -11.79 14.75 -22.30
CA LYS A 393 -11.72 13.98 -23.56
C LYS A 393 -12.70 12.79 -23.54
N VAL A 394 -12.79 12.10 -22.39
CA VAL A 394 -13.72 10.98 -22.18
C VAL A 394 -15.17 11.44 -22.35
N LEU A 395 -15.55 12.56 -21.75
CA LEU A 395 -16.91 13.12 -21.86
C LEU A 395 -17.28 13.55 -23.29
N LYS A 396 -16.27 13.81 -24.12
CA LYS A 396 -16.43 14.14 -25.54
C LYS A 396 -16.36 12.92 -26.47
N ASP A 397 -16.13 11.74 -25.93
CA ASP A 397 -15.84 10.51 -26.68
C ASP A 397 -14.67 10.68 -27.68
N ASP A 398 -13.68 11.50 -27.30
CA ASP A 398 -12.52 11.82 -28.12
C ASP A 398 -11.39 10.77 -27.91
N TYR A 399 -11.73 9.50 -28.18
CA TYR A 399 -10.85 8.36 -27.88
C TYR A 399 -9.52 8.38 -28.63
N GLN A 400 -9.44 9.01 -29.81
CA GLN A 400 -8.20 9.12 -30.58
C GLN A 400 -7.16 9.99 -29.87
N ASN A 401 -7.60 10.88 -29.01
CA ASN A 401 -6.75 11.80 -28.24
C ASN A 401 -6.52 11.37 -26.80
N TYR A 402 -7.05 10.22 -26.37
CA TYR A 402 -6.71 9.70 -25.02
C TYR A 402 -5.20 9.48 -24.91
N ARG A 403 -4.63 9.81 -23.77
CA ARG A 403 -3.22 9.56 -23.48
C ARG A 403 -3.06 8.99 -22.08
N MET A 404 -2.24 7.96 -21.99
CA MET A 404 -1.67 7.53 -20.72
C MET A 404 -0.44 8.40 -20.49
N THR A 405 -0.44 9.20 -19.44
CA THR A 405 0.65 10.15 -19.20
C THR A 405 1.42 9.79 -17.94
N TYR A 406 2.73 9.69 -18.09
CA TYR A 406 3.66 9.45 -17.00
C TYR A 406 4.39 10.74 -16.64
N CYS A 407 4.43 11.09 -15.36
CA CYS A 407 5.26 12.16 -14.81
C CYS A 407 6.57 11.53 -14.32
N LEU A 408 7.69 12.03 -14.82
CA LEU A 408 9.03 11.54 -14.50
C LEU A 408 9.63 12.38 -13.37
N GLU A 409 10.56 11.80 -12.62
CA GLU A 409 11.36 12.53 -11.63
C GLU A 409 12.35 13.48 -12.30
N HIS A 410 12.99 13.00 -13.36
CA HIS A 410 13.94 13.79 -14.14
C HIS A 410 13.49 13.86 -15.61
N PRO A 411 13.69 15.02 -16.27
CA PRO A 411 13.33 15.14 -17.68
C PRO A 411 14.08 14.14 -18.57
N ASN A 412 13.35 13.38 -19.38
CA ASN A 412 13.89 12.55 -20.45
C ASN A 412 13.65 13.25 -21.78
N ARG A 413 14.69 13.44 -22.61
CA ARG A 413 14.60 14.19 -23.88
C ARG A 413 13.90 15.54 -23.75
N LYS A 414 14.17 16.28 -22.65
CA LYS A 414 13.55 17.56 -22.27
C LYS A 414 12.05 17.48 -21.93
N MET A 415 11.47 16.28 -21.81
CA MET A 415 10.07 16.08 -21.40
C MET A 415 10.02 15.54 -19.96
N LEU A 416 9.29 16.21 -19.11
CA LEU A 416 8.94 15.75 -17.75
C LEU A 416 7.69 14.88 -17.79
N LEU A 417 6.75 15.19 -18.68
CA LEU A 417 5.53 14.44 -18.91
C LEU A 417 5.66 13.62 -20.20
N MET A 418 5.43 12.32 -20.11
CA MET A 418 5.49 11.40 -21.25
C MET A 418 4.08 10.90 -21.58
N PRO A 419 3.40 11.52 -22.56
CA PRO A 419 2.13 11.00 -23.07
C PRO A 419 2.39 9.77 -23.94
N VAL A 420 1.63 8.71 -23.69
CA VAL A 420 1.67 7.44 -24.44
C VAL A 420 0.27 7.13 -24.93
N GLU A 421 0.13 6.53 -26.10
CA GLU A 421 -1.16 6.03 -26.58
C GLU A 421 -1.67 4.92 -25.66
N PRO A 422 -2.97 4.87 -25.36
CA PRO A 422 -3.54 3.77 -24.61
C PRO A 422 -3.27 2.42 -25.29
N PHE A 423 -3.04 1.39 -24.48
CA PHE A 423 -2.95 0.03 -24.99
C PHE A 423 -4.34 -0.51 -25.27
N GLU A 424 -4.43 -1.41 -26.25
CA GLU A 424 -5.65 -2.18 -26.52
C GLU A 424 -5.93 -3.17 -25.37
N PRO A 425 -7.19 -3.59 -25.16
CA PRO A 425 -7.54 -4.63 -24.21
C PRO A 425 -6.72 -5.89 -24.41
N ASN A 426 -6.23 -6.48 -23.32
CA ASN A 426 -5.45 -7.72 -23.38
C ASN A 426 -6.41 -8.93 -23.48
N GLU A 427 -6.33 -9.66 -24.58
CA GLU A 427 -7.16 -10.84 -24.85
C GLU A 427 -6.98 -11.97 -23.79
N SER A 428 -5.86 -11.98 -23.06
CA SER A 428 -5.60 -12.95 -22.00
C SER A 428 -6.00 -12.44 -20.60
N CYS A 429 -6.60 -11.26 -20.48
CA CYS A 429 -7.00 -10.70 -19.19
C CYS A 429 -8.20 -11.46 -18.63
N TYR A 430 -8.09 -11.98 -17.41
CA TYR A 430 -9.18 -12.71 -16.76
C TYR A 430 -10.36 -11.82 -16.30
N VAL A 431 -10.18 -10.49 -16.31
CA VAL A 431 -11.20 -9.51 -15.88
C VAL A 431 -12.02 -8.97 -17.04
N CYS A 432 -11.37 -8.52 -18.12
CA CYS A 432 -12.08 -7.93 -19.28
C CYS A 432 -12.15 -8.86 -20.50
N SER A 433 -11.55 -10.06 -20.40
CA SER A 433 -11.75 -11.16 -21.34
C SER A 433 -12.16 -12.43 -20.57
N GLU A 434 -12.73 -13.42 -21.24
CA GLU A 434 -13.20 -14.66 -20.60
C GLU A 434 -12.12 -15.75 -20.50
N THR A 435 -10.84 -15.38 -20.55
CA THR A 435 -9.72 -16.34 -20.54
C THR A 435 -9.58 -17.01 -19.18
N PRO A 436 -9.57 -18.34 -19.11
CA PRO A 436 -9.46 -19.05 -17.84
C PRO A 436 -8.07 -18.95 -17.23
N LEU A 437 -8.01 -18.84 -15.91
CA LEU A 437 -6.79 -18.94 -15.11
C LEU A 437 -6.41 -20.42 -14.89
N ILE A 438 -5.15 -20.64 -14.49
CA ILE A 438 -4.64 -21.96 -14.10
C ILE A 438 -4.16 -21.87 -12.64
N LEU A 439 -4.65 -22.77 -11.78
CA LEU A 439 -4.20 -22.89 -10.40
C LEU A 439 -3.46 -24.23 -10.24
N GLU A 440 -2.14 -24.17 -10.02
CA GLU A 440 -1.35 -25.31 -9.59
C GLU A 440 -1.48 -25.47 -8.07
N VAL A 441 -1.94 -26.62 -7.60
CA VAL A 441 -2.25 -26.86 -6.20
C VAL A 441 -2.20 -28.37 -5.90
N ASN A 442 -1.85 -28.75 -4.67
CA ASN A 442 -1.97 -30.13 -4.23
C ASN A 442 -3.41 -30.40 -3.78
N THR A 443 -4.22 -31.02 -4.63
CA THR A 443 -5.65 -31.24 -4.36
C THR A 443 -5.93 -32.20 -3.20
N LYS A 444 -4.93 -32.98 -2.75
CA LYS A 444 -5.08 -33.98 -1.66
C LYS A 444 -4.81 -33.38 -0.27
N THR A 445 -4.00 -32.33 -0.19
CA THR A 445 -3.53 -31.75 1.08
C THR A 445 -4.02 -30.31 1.31
N THR A 446 -4.48 -29.62 0.26
CA THR A 446 -4.96 -28.24 0.36
C THR A 446 -6.45 -28.21 0.64
N LYS A 447 -6.86 -27.44 1.64
CA LYS A 447 -8.27 -27.21 1.99
C LYS A 447 -8.91 -26.17 1.08
N LEU A 448 -10.24 -26.25 0.92
CA LEU A 448 -11.00 -25.23 0.18
C LEU A 448 -10.80 -23.83 0.77
N LYS A 449 -10.78 -23.70 2.11
CA LYS A 449 -10.52 -22.47 2.82
C LYS A 449 -9.25 -21.76 2.34
N GLU A 450 -8.15 -22.51 2.19
CA GLU A 450 -6.89 -21.95 1.75
C GLU A 450 -6.96 -21.39 0.32
N VAL A 451 -7.68 -22.05 -0.59
CA VAL A 451 -7.89 -21.57 -1.95
C VAL A 451 -8.73 -20.28 -1.93
N ILE A 452 -9.78 -20.24 -1.10
CA ILE A 452 -10.63 -19.06 -0.98
C ILE A 452 -9.84 -17.89 -0.40
N ASP A 453 -9.15 -18.07 0.71
CA ASP A 453 -8.48 -16.98 1.42
C ASP A 453 -7.25 -16.48 0.65
N LYS A 454 -6.37 -17.41 0.20
CA LYS A 454 -5.09 -17.05 -0.43
C LYS A 454 -5.22 -16.70 -1.91
N VAL A 455 -6.14 -17.34 -2.65
CA VAL A 455 -6.27 -17.14 -4.11
C VAL A 455 -7.45 -16.24 -4.42
N ILE A 456 -8.67 -16.62 -4.04
CA ILE A 456 -9.88 -15.93 -4.48
C ILE A 456 -10.02 -14.56 -3.81
N LYS A 457 -9.90 -14.50 -2.47
CA LYS A 457 -9.99 -13.23 -1.74
C LYS A 457 -8.71 -12.40 -1.84
N SER A 458 -7.54 -12.99 -1.58
CA SER A 458 -6.28 -12.24 -1.53
C SER A 458 -5.71 -11.91 -2.92
N LYS A 459 -5.48 -12.92 -3.79
CA LYS A 459 -4.84 -12.69 -5.11
C LYS A 459 -5.80 -12.14 -6.15
N LEU A 460 -7.04 -12.66 -6.22
CA LEU A 460 -8.05 -12.17 -7.15
C LEU A 460 -8.86 -10.99 -6.62
N GLY A 461 -8.83 -10.72 -5.30
CA GLY A 461 -9.50 -9.58 -4.68
C GLY A 461 -11.03 -9.63 -4.82
N MET A 462 -11.63 -10.81 -4.71
CA MET A 462 -13.07 -10.97 -4.68
C MET A 462 -13.58 -10.77 -3.26
N ASN A 463 -14.64 -9.97 -3.10
CA ASN A 463 -15.20 -9.63 -1.79
C ASN A 463 -16.26 -10.63 -1.32
N LEU A 464 -17.19 -10.95 -2.21
CA LEU A 464 -18.32 -11.85 -1.95
C LEU A 464 -18.30 -13.01 -2.96
N PRO A 465 -17.31 -13.92 -2.85
CA PRO A 465 -17.14 -14.98 -3.83
C PRO A 465 -18.17 -16.10 -3.68
N LEU A 466 -18.65 -16.55 -4.81
CA LEU A 466 -19.39 -17.79 -5.01
C LEU A 466 -18.50 -18.75 -5.81
N VAL A 467 -18.37 -20.00 -5.35
CA VAL A 467 -17.50 -21.02 -5.98
C VAL A 467 -18.32 -22.23 -6.39
N MET A 468 -18.26 -22.54 -7.69
CA MET A 468 -18.93 -23.69 -8.28
C MET A 468 -17.94 -24.68 -8.91
N ILE A 469 -18.26 -25.97 -8.84
CA ILE A 469 -17.58 -27.05 -9.56
C ILE A 469 -18.61 -27.69 -10.48
N GLY A 470 -18.53 -27.40 -11.78
CA GLY A 470 -19.59 -27.75 -12.72
C GLY A 470 -20.91 -27.07 -12.37
N SER A 471 -21.93 -27.84 -12.00
CA SER A 471 -23.23 -27.34 -11.51
C SER A 471 -23.37 -27.34 -9.98
N THR A 472 -22.34 -27.78 -9.25
CA THR A 472 -22.40 -27.91 -7.80
C THR A 472 -21.83 -26.66 -7.15
N LEU A 473 -22.66 -25.96 -6.36
CA LEU A 473 -22.22 -24.87 -5.51
C LEU A 473 -21.53 -25.44 -4.27
N VAL A 474 -20.27 -25.08 -4.05
CA VAL A 474 -19.46 -25.59 -2.94
C VAL A 474 -19.20 -24.57 -1.86
N PHE A 475 -19.29 -23.28 -2.21
CA PHE A 475 -19.11 -22.17 -1.28
C PHE A 475 -19.79 -20.90 -1.80
N GLU A 476 -20.37 -20.15 -0.88
CA GLU A 476 -20.90 -18.81 -1.12
C GLU A 476 -20.63 -17.94 0.11
N ASP A 477 -20.21 -16.68 -0.14
CA ASP A 477 -20.02 -15.66 0.87
C ASP A 477 -21.03 -14.53 0.60
N GLY A 478 -21.89 -14.21 1.58
CA GLY A 478 -22.89 -13.17 1.41
C GLY A 478 -23.86 -13.07 2.59
N GLU A 479 -24.60 -11.97 2.64
CA GLU A 479 -25.68 -11.75 3.60
C GLU A 479 -26.96 -12.44 3.12
N GLY A 480 -27.68 -13.09 4.04
CA GLY A 480 -29.00 -13.68 3.75
C GLY A 480 -29.00 -15.17 3.41
N LEU A 481 -27.88 -15.87 3.63
CA LEU A 481 -27.82 -17.33 3.55
C LEU A 481 -28.68 -17.98 4.64
N GLU A 482 -29.37 -19.07 4.30
CA GLU A 482 -30.07 -19.88 5.30
C GLU A 482 -29.04 -20.57 6.22
N GLU A 483 -29.39 -20.75 7.51
CA GLU A 483 -28.48 -21.33 8.51
C GLU A 483 -27.93 -22.70 8.10
N ASP A 484 -28.74 -23.52 7.45
CA ASP A 484 -28.35 -24.85 6.96
C ASP A 484 -27.33 -24.77 5.80
N GLU A 485 -27.48 -23.79 4.91
CA GLU A 485 -26.56 -23.55 3.80
C GLU A 485 -25.21 -23.02 4.31
N ALA A 486 -25.24 -22.02 5.20
CA ALA A 486 -24.05 -21.47 5.83
C ALA A 486 -23.25 -22.57 6.59
N ALA A 487 -23.95 -23.47 7.31
CA ALA A 487 -23.34 -24.59 8.00
C ALA A 487 -22.67 -25.59 7.02
N ASN A 488 -23.31 -25.85 5.88
CA ASN A 488 -22.76 -26.73 4.83
C ASN A 488 -21.50 -26.12 4.18
N TYR A 489 -21.51 -24.81 3.90
CA TYR A 489 -20.34 -24.12 3.35
C TYR A 489 -19.20 -24.06 4.36
N ALA A 490 -19.46 -23.85 5.64
CA ALA A 490 -18.47 -23.90 6.69
C ALA A 490 -17.81 -25.29 6.79
N LEU A 491 -18.60 -26.38 6.66
CA LEU A 491 -18.06 -27.74 6.61
C LEU A 491 -17.21 -27.98 5.35
N ASN A 492 -17.59 -27.43 4.20
CA ASN A 492 -16.82 -27.58 2.97
C ASN A 492 -15.49 -26.83 3.03
N LEU A 493 -15.40 -25.71 3.74
CA LEU A 493 -14.16 -24.96 3.93
C LEU A 493 -13.05 -25.79 4.57
N GLU A 494 -13.41 -26.68 5.51
CA GLU A 494 -12.45 -27.53 6.23
C GLU A 494 -12.07 -28.82 5.49
N LYS A 495 -12.75 -29.15 4.38
CA LYS A 495 -12.43 -30.33 3.56
C LYS A 495 -11.26 -30.08 2.63
N PHE A 496 -10.50 -31.14 2.33
CA PHE A 496 -9.53 -31.12 1.24
C PHE A 496 -10.25 -31.02 -0.12
N LEU A 497 -9.58 -30.41 -1.09
CA LEU A 497 -10.17 -30.22 -2.44
C LEU A 497 -10.67 -31.52 -3.07
N ALA A 498 -9.95 -32.62 -2.86
CA ALA A 498 -10.34 -33.95 -3.36
C ALA A 498 -11.55 -34.58 -2.64
N GLU A 499 -11.94 -34.05 -1.45
CA GLU A 499 -13.01 -34.58 -0.60
C GLU A 499 -14.31 -33.76 -0.66
N LEU A 500 -14.33 -32.72 -1.50
CA LEU A 500 -15.51 -31.88 -1.68
C LEU A 500 -16.69 -32.69 -2.26
N PRO A 501 -17.95 -32.23 -2.11
CA PRO A 501 -19.13 -32.88 -2.69
C PRO A 501 -19.00 -33.11 -4.20
N ALA A 502 -18.30 -32.21 -4.91
CA ALA A 502 -17.78 -32.41 -6.25
C ALA A 502 -16.26 -32.44 -6.17
N PRO A 503 -15.59 -33.62 -6.21
CA PRO A 503 -14.17 -33.72 -6.00
C PRO A 503 -13.34 -32.93 -7.01
N VAL A 504 -12.39 -32.16 -6.53
CA VAL A 504 -11.45 -31.40 -7.36
C VAL A 504 -10.23 -32.27 -7.66
N VAL A 505 -10.02 -32.53 -8.93
CA VAL A 505 -8.89 -33.31 -9.45
C VAL A 505 -8.15 -32.53 -10.52
N ASN A 506 -7.05 -33.05 -11.02
CA ASN A 506 -6.34 -32.44 -12.14
C ASN A 506 -7.25 -32.27 -13.36
N GLY A 507 -7.33 -31.07 -13.91
CA GLY A 507 -8.22 -30.70 -15.02
C GLY A 507 -9.62 -30.25 -14.60
N THR A 508 -9.97 -30.26 -13.31
CA THR A 508 -11.24 -29.69 -12.84
C THR A 508 -11.28 -28.20 -13.12
N LYS A 509 -12.44 -27.72 -13.58
CA LYS A 509 -12.73 -26.30 -13.79
C LYS A 509 -13.56 -25.78 -12.62
N LEU A 510 -13.00 -24.83 -11.89
CA LEU A 510 -13.76 -24.01 -10.93
C LEU A 510 -14.35 -22.80 -11.64
N THR A 511 -15.59 -22.49 -11.37
CA THR A 511 -16.20 -21.20 -11.75
C THR A 511 -16.34 -20.38 -10.48
N VAL A 512 -15.76 -19.18 -10.49
CA VAL A 512 -15.81 -18.26 -9.36
C VAL A 512 -16.51 -16.97 -9.83
N GLU A 513 -17.50 -16.54 -9.07
CA GLU A 513 -18.27 -15.32 -9.34
C GLU A 513 -18.23 -14.42 -8.12
N ASP A 514 -18.20 -13.11 -8.33
CA ASP A 514 -18.39 -12.08 -7.29
C ASP A 514 -19.59 -11.23 -7.68
N PHE A 515 -20.67 -11.35 -6.94
CA PHE A 515 -21.91 -10.64 -7.28
C PHE A 515 -21.81 -9.14 -7.13
N GLN A 516 -21.02 -8.65 -6.19
CA GLN A 516 -20.89 -7.21 -5.98
C GLN A 516 -20.18 -6.53 -7.15
N GLN A 517 -19.19 -7.21 -7.74
CA GLN A 517 -18.34 -6.69 -8.82
C GLN A 517 -18.82 -7.16 -10.20
N GLU A 518 -19.86 -7.99 -10.26
CA GLU A 518 -20.32 -8.70 -11.49
C GLU A 518 -19.15 -9.37 -12.24
N LEU A 519 -18.17 -9.87 -11.48
CA LEU A 519 -17.00 -10.54 -12.02
C LEU A 519 -17.19 -12.05 -12.00
N LYS A 520 -17.01 -12.65 -13.17
CA LYS A 520 -17.01 -14.12 -13.34
C LYS A 520 -15.70 -14.55 -13.94
N CYS A 521 -15.02 -15.50 -13.31
CA CYS A 521 -13.81 -16.10 -13.87
C CYS A 521 -13.82 -17.62 -13.76
N SER A 522 -13.05 -18.25 -14.64
CA SER A 522 -12.84 -19.70 -14.66
C SER A 522 -11.41 -20.01 -14.25
N ILE A 523 -11.22 -21.00 -13.37
CA ILE A 523 -9.92 -21.46 -12.89
C ILE A 523 -9.78 -22.94 -13.20
N ASN A 524 -8.83 -23.31 -14.05
CA ASN A 524 -8.50 -24.70 -14.34
C ASN A 524 -7.49 -25.19 -13.31
N ILE A 525 -7.81 -26.28 -12.63
CA ILE A 525 -6.95 -26.88 -11.62
C ILE A 525 -5.92 -27.79 -12.27
N LYS A 526 -4.66 -27.58 -11.92
CA LYS A 526 -3.53 -28.44 -12.23
C LYS A 526 -2.96 -28.99 -10.94
N HIS A 527 -3.06 -30.32 -10.78
CA HIS A 527 -2.51 -30.98 -9.59
C HIS A 527 -0.97 -31.01 -9.64
N ARG A 528 -0.34 -30.61 -8.53
CA ARG A 528 1.10 -30.64 -8.32
C ARG A 528 1.38 -31.08 -6.88
N ASP A 529 2.23 -32.10 -6.69
CA ASP A 529 2.48 -32.70 -5.38
C ASP A 529 3.48 -31.91 -4.53
N GLU A 530 4.50 -31.27 -5.14
CA GLU A 530 5.59 -30.59 -4.44
C GLU A 530 5.70 -29.13 -4.85
N PHE A 531 5.95 -28.25 -3.88
CA PHE A 531 6.16 -26.81 -4.04
C PHE A 531 7.48 -26.40 -3.37
N ASP A 532 8.15 -25.41 -3.92
CA ASP A 532 9.36 -24.81 -3.35
C ASP A 532 8.95 -23.84 -2.25
N GLU A 533 9.16 -24.21 -0.98
CA GLU A 533 8.76 -23.41 0.18
C GLU A 533 9.39 -22.00 0.19
N GLU A 534 10.57 -21.81 -0.41
CA GLU A 534 11.21 -20.50 -0.47
C GLU A 534 10.60 -19.59 -1.55
N LYS A 535 10.14 -20.16 -2.68
CA LYS A 535 9.58 -19.40 -3.81
C LYS A 535 8.07 -19.40 -3.86
N GLU A 536 7.44 -20.43 -3.34
CA GLU A 536 6.01 -20.71 -3.41
C GLU A 536 5.43 -20.98 -1.99
N PRO A 537 5.59 -20.04 -1.06
CA PRO A 537 5.27 -20.25 0.37
C PRO A 537 3.80 -20.57 0.63
N ASP A 538 2.91 -20.24 -0.31
CA ASP A 538 1.48 -20.56 -0.21
C ASP A 538 1.15 -22.01 -0.55
N GLY A 539 2.10 -22.78 -1.09
CA GLY A 539 1.85 -24.13 -1.64
C GLY A 539 0.91 -24.13 -2.85
N MET A 540 0.78 -22.99 -3.54
CA MET A 540 -0.11 -22.77 -4.68
C MET A 540 0.47 -21.75 -5.64
N VAL A 541 0.30 -21.97 -6.95
CA VAL A 541 0.71 -21.02 -8.00
C VAL A 541 -0.46 -20.68 -8.92
N LEU A 542 -0.81 -19.41 -8.97
CA LEU A 542 -1.81 -18.90 -9.92
C LEU A 542 -1.10 -18.46 -11.20
N ALA A 543 -1.49 -19.06 -12.33
CA ALA A 543 -0.91 -18.84 -13.65
C ALA A 543 -2.01 -18.66 -14.72
N GLY A 544 -1.62 -18.49 -15.97
CA GLY A 544 -2.55 -18.39 -17.10
C GLY A 544 -2.88 -16.95 -17.50
N TRP A 545 -2.42 -15.96 -16.71
CA TRP A 545 -2.52 -14.57 -17.05
C TRP A 545 -1.12 -13.98 -17.23
N SER A 546 -0.86 -13.49 -18.43
CA SER A 546 0.40 -12.83 -18.78
C SER A 546 0.11 -11.41 -19.25
N GLY A 547 1.03 -10.49 -18.96
CA GLY A 547 0.98 -9.15 -19.54
C GLY A 547 1.02 -9.20 -21.07
N PRO A 548 0.75 -8.06 -21.73
CA PRO A 548 0.78 -7.99 -23.20
C PRO A 548 2.12 -8.52 -23.73
N VAL A 549 2.06 -9.46 -24.65
CA VAL A 549 3.26 -9.96 -25.35
C VAL A 549 3.71 -8.85 -26.30
N ASP A 550 4.95 -8.39 -26.14
CA ASP A 550 5.56 -7.52 -27.17
C ASP A 550 5.48 -8.22 -28.51
N LYS A 551 4.67 -7.71 -29.43
CA LYS A 551 4.75 -8.10 -30.83
C LYS A 551 6.13 -7.67 -31.33
N GLN A 552 7.12 -8.55 -31.15
CA GLN A 552 8.39 -8.39 -31.85
C GLN A 552 8.09 -8.46 -33.35
N ILE A 553 8.49 -7.42 -34.04
CA ILE A 553 8.55 -7.40 -35.51
C ILE A 553 9.44 -8.58 -35.91
N THR A 554 8.83 -9.68 -36.29
CA THR A 554 9.52 -10.83 -36.83
C THR A 554 9.99 -10.49 -38.25
N SER A 555 11.22 -10.00 -38.34
CA SER A 555 12.00 -10.20 -39.55
C SER A 555 12.75 -11.53 -39.41
N ASN A 556 12.23 -12.53 -40.10
CA ASN A 556 12.86 -13.79 -40.53
C ASN A 556 14.02 -14.38 -39.71
N GLY A 557 13.82 -15.60 -39.23
CA GLY A 557 14.86 -16.64 -39.23
C GLY A 557 15.35 -17.10 -37.85
N GLU A 558 15.01 -18.35 -37.57
CA GLU A 558 15.71 -19.33 -36.72
C GLU A 558 15.69 -19.20 -35.20
N GLN A 559 14.96 -20.15 -34.61
CA GLN A 559 15.05 -20.57 -33.21
C GLN A 559 16.48 -20.92 -32.82
N LYS A 560 17.02 -20.26 -31.79
CA LYS A 560 18.09 -20.80 -30.96
C LYS A 560 17.73 -20.60 -29.48
N THR A 561 17.50 -21.71 -28.84
CA THR A 561 17.48 -21.85 -27.39
C THR A 561 18.86 -21.54 -26.82
N VAL A 562 18.93 -20.66 -25.82
CA VAL A 562 20.12 -20.44 -24.99
C VAL A 562 19.75 -20.48 -23.51
N PRO A 563 20.54 -21.19 -22.68
CA PRO A 563 20.19 -21.46 -21.29
C PRO A 563 20.52 -20.29 -20.37
N SER A 564 19.76 -20.26 -19.28
CA SER A 564 19.96 -19.37 -18.14
C SER A 564 21.33 -19.52 -17.50
N SER A 565 22.07 -18.44 -17.30
CA SER A 565 23.15 -18.39 -16.32
C SER A 565 23.00 -17.15 -15.45
N SER A 566 22.97 -17.44 -14.15
CA SER A 566 22.99 -16.53 -13.03
C SER A 566 24.28 -15.72 -12.96
N SER A 567 24.21 -14.43 -12.66
CA SER A 567 25.14 -13.80 -11.72
C SER A 567 24.52 -12.53 -11.15
N ALA A 568 24.54 -12.48 -9.84
CA ALA A 568 24.17 -11.35 -9.01
C ALA A 568 25.25 -10.27 -9.12
N ASP A 569 24.84 -9.02 -9.07
CA ASP A 569 25.58 -7.99 -8.37
C ASP A 569 24.62 -6.91 -7.85
N ASP A 570 24.72 -6.67 -6.55
CA ASP A 570 23.93 -5.78 -5.72
C ASP A 570 24.29 -4.32 -5.98
N VAL A 571 23.29 -3.45 -6.08
CA VAL A 571 23.41 -2.07 -5.63
C VAL A 571 22.12 -1.67 -4.89
N ASP A 572 22.28 -1.35 -3.60
CA ASP A 572 21.28 -0.84 -2.68
C ASP A 572 20.66 0.47 -3.17
N GLY A 573 19.34 0.52 -3.11
CA GLY A 573 18.55 1.72 -3.23
C GLY A 573 17.11 1.39 -2.87
N ALA A 574 16.77 1.55 -1.58
CA ALA A 574 15.40 1.42 -1.10
C ALA A 574 14.54 2.56 -1.65
N ALA A 575 13.95 2.35 -2.81
CA ALA A 575 12.75 3.03 -3.25
C ALA A 575 11.79 1.93 -3.66
N GLU A 576 10.70 1.77 -2.89
CA GLU A 576 9.57 0.97 -3.36
C GLU A 576 9.11 1.56 -4.69
N GLU A 577 9.43 0.83 -5.76
CA GLU A 577 8.94 1.18 -7.07
C GLU A 577 7.41 1.18 -7.04
N ILE A 578 6.79 2.33 -7.31
CA ILE A 578 5.52 2.27 -8.01
C ILE A 578 5.75 1.26 -9.11
N SER A 579 4.94 0.23 -9.15
CA SER A 579 4.90 -0.70 -10.26
C SER A 579 4.62 0.11 -11.53
N ALA A 580 5.70 0.68 -12.06
CA ALA A 580 5.65 1.16 -13.41
C ALA A 580 5.25 -0.05 -14.23
N ASN A 581 4.16 0.08 -14.94
CA ASN A 581 3.66 -0.88 -15.89
C ASN A 581 4.87 -1.51 -16.61
N PRO A 582 5.05 -2.85 -16.67
CA PRO A 582 6.15 -3.48 -17.36
C PRO A 582 6.38 -2.95 -18.78
N GLY A 583 5.31 -2.53 -19.47
CA GLY A 583 5.36 -1.84 -20.75
C GLY A 583 6.09 -0.49 -20.72
N MET A 584 6.05 0.23 -19.59
CA MET A 584 6.78 1.47 -19.40
C MET A 584 8.29 1.23 -19.27
N LYS A 585 8.71 0.22 -18.47
CA LYS A 585 10.15 -0.12 -18.34
C LYS A 585 10.77 -0.49 -19.69
N ARG A 586 10.05 -1.25 -20.54
CA ARG A 586 10.54 -1.63 -21.88
C ARG A 586 10.59 -0.46 -22.85
N LYS A 587 9.58 0.42 -22.85
CA LYS A 587 9.61 1.64 -23.69
C LYS A 587 10.67 2.64 -23.19
N LEU A 588 10.93 2.72 -21.88
CA LEU A 588 12.01 3.55 -21.34
C LEU A 588 13.39 2.99 -21.68
N SER A 589 13.62 1.68 -21.55
CA SER A 589 14.90 1.07 -21.91
C SER A 589 15.20 1.20 -23.42
N ALA A 590 14.22 0.97 -24.29
CA ALA A 590 14.38 1.19 -25.72
C ALA A 590 14.68 2.66 -26.08
N ILE A 591 14.21 3.61 -25.28
CA ILE A 591 14.50 5.04 -25.42
C ILE A 591 15.90 5.39 -24.88
N LEU A 592 16.39 4.68 -23.85
CA LEU A 592 17.69 4.90 -23.22
C LEU A 592 18.84 4.28 -24.04
N GLU A 593 18.66 3.07 -24.59
CA GLU A 593 19.67 2.37 -25.41
C GLU A 593 20.02 3.08 -26.73
N SER A 594 19.19 4.00 -27.22
CA SER A 594 19.46 4.80 -28.40
C SER A 594 20.34 6.04 -28.13
N ASN A 595 20.81 6.30 -26.90
CA ASN A 595 21.51 7.52 -26.49
C ASN A 595 22.98 7.35 -26.05
N GLU A 596 23.56 6.15 -26.09
CA GLU A 596 24.94 5.94 -25.63
C GLU A 596 26.05 6.29 -26.63
N ASN A 597 25.76 6.96 -27.72
CA ASN A 597 26.80 7.44 -28.65
C ASN A 597 26.67 8.93 -28.95
N SER A 598 27.15 9.79 -28.06
CA SER A 598 27.87 11.05 -28.35
C SER A 598 28.15 11.89 -27.10
N ASP A 599 29.43 12.23 -27.00
CA ASP A 599 30.04 13.41 -26.35
C ASP A 599 30.32 13.44 -24.86
N ALA A 600 31.63 13.16 -24.66
CA ALA A 600 32.42 13.68 -23.55
C ALA A 600 32.64 15.20 -23.70
N ALA A 601 32.43 15.99 -22.65
CA ALA A 601 33.35 17.01 -22.13
C ALA A 601 32.71 18.05 -21.19
N GLN A 602 33.44 18.27 -20.12
CA GLN A 602 33.55 19.51 -19.31
C GLN A 602 32.55 19.83 -18.22
N ASN A 603 33.01 19.58 -16.97
CA ASN A 603 32.69 20.36 -15.77
C ASN A 603 33.18 21.83 -15.89
N PRO A 604 32.56 22.81 -15.23
CA PRO A 604 33.17 23.29 -14.01
C PRO A 604 32.23 23.66 -12.83
N SER A 605 32.70 23.32 -11.65
CA SER A 605 32.83 23.97 -10.35
C SER A 605 31.89 25.13 -9.91
N GLU A 606 31.48 24.97 -8.63
CA GLU A 606 31.46 25.91 -7.51
C GLU A 606 30.27 26.86 -7.28
N ALA A 607 29.76 26.70 -6.08
CA ALA A 607 29.58 27.63 -4.96
C ALA A 607 28.18 28.25 -4.73
N GLY A 608 27.77 28.17 -3.47
CA GLY A 608 26.86 29.17 -2.90
C GLY A 608 25.81 28.65 -1.92
N SER A 609 26.21 28.43 -0.68
CA SER A 609 25.31 28.35 0.47
C SER A 609 24.63 29.69 0.71
N SER A 610 23.32 29.73 0.87
CA SER A 610 22.66 30.79 1.61
C SER A 610 21.50 30.22 2.41
N SER A 611 21.66 30.34 3.73
CA SER A 611 20.65 30.16 4.76
C SER A 611 19.53 31.18 4.55
N ALA A 612 18.28 30.71 4.48
CA ALA A 612 17.10 31.56 4.60
C ALA A 612 16.42 31.28 5.95
N GLN A 613 16.32 32.36 6.73
CA GLN A 613 15.60 32.45 7.99
C GLN A 613 14.11 32.22 7.77
N ILE A 614 13.51 31.49 8.69
CA ILE A 614 12.05 31.36 8.83
C ILE A 614 11.55 32.69 9.41
N VAL A 615 10.65 33.33 8.68
CA VAL A 615 9.78 34.40 9.20
C VAL A 615 8.41 33.77 9.37
N GLU A 616 7.92 33.77 10.59
CA GLU A 616 6.53 33.50 10.93
C GLU A 616 5.74 34.75 10.47
N ASP A 617 4.79 34.56 9.58
CA ASP A 617 3.74 35.56 9.32
C ASP A 617 2.40 34.84 9.47
N ASP A 618 1.69 35.30 10.49
CA ASP A 618 0.26 35.12 10.72
C ASP A 618 -0.54 35.92 9.68
N ASP A 619 -1.74 35.42 9.45
CA ASP A 619 -2.93 36.13 8.97
C ASP A 619 -3.24 36.27 7.48
N ASP A 620 -4.38 35.60 7.20
CA ASP A 620 -5.60 36.12 6.57
C ASP A 620 -5.61 36.65 5.11
N ASP A 621 -6.66 36.16 4.47
CA ASP A 621 -7.35 36.73 3.32
C ASP A 621 -6.68 36.68 1.95
N LEU A 622 -6.86 35.53 1.30
CA LEU A 622 -6.87 35.46 -0.16
C LEU A 622 -8.12 36.16 -0.71
N VAL A 623 -8.04 37.47 -0.83
CA VAL A 623 -8.99 38.27 -1.62
C VAL A 623 -8.69 38.04 -3.09
N MET A 624 -9.54 37.32 -3.76
CA MET A 624 -9.56 37.18 -5.22
C MET A 624 -10.10 38.50 -5.80
N LEU A 625 -9.24 39.22 -6.52
CA LEU A 625 -9.63 40.40 -7.31
C LEU A 625 -10.44 39.94 -8.52
N ASP A 626 -11.73 40.23 -8.50
CA ASP A 626 -12.60 40.20 -9.66
C ASP A 626 -12.09 41.21 -10.69
N GLN A 627 -11.62 40.75 -11.84
CA GLN A 627 -11.37 41.63 -13.00
C GLN A 627 -12.65 41.73 -13.82
N ASP A 628 -13.32 42.85 -13.68
CA ASP A 628 -14.39 43.33 -14.52
C ASP A 628 -13.85 43.74 -15.93
N PRO A 629 -14.41 43.25 -17.04
CA PRO A 629 -13.92 43.54 -18.39
C PRO A 629 -14.61 44.79 -18.98
N LYS A 630 -14.26 45.96 -18.51
CA LYS A 630 -14.57 47.22 -19.24
C LYS A 630 -13.60 48.32 -18.84
N LEU A 631 -12.66 48.62 -19.75
CA LEU A 631 -12.16 49.96 -20.18
C LEU A 631 -10.85 49.75 -20.94
N GLY A 632 -10.85 49.99 -22.23
CA GLY A 632 -10.59 51.32 -22.74
C GLY A 632 -9.29 51.32 -23.52
N LYS A 633 -9.37 51.28 -24.84
CA LYS A 633 -8.29 51.59 -25.79
C LYS A 633 -7.48 52.84 -25.35
N ARG A 634 -6.16 52.72 -25.22
CA ARG A 634 -5.28 53.88 -25.37
C ARG A 634 -4.05 53.57 -26.22
N LYS A 635 -3.92 54.42 -27.19
CA LYS A 635 -2.97 54.59 -28.27
C LYS A 635 -1.50 54.41 -27.89
N ARG A 636 -0.76 53.81 -28.85
CA ARG A 636 0.69 54.06 -29.03
C ARG A 636 0.98 55.52 -29.28
N LEU A 637 2.03 55.99 -28.71
CA LEU A 637 2.82 57.13 -29.23
C LEU A 637 4.26 56.95 -28.75
N GLN A 638 5.13 56.88 -29.75
CA GLN A 638 6.57 57.08 -29.86
C GLN A 638 7.51 56.39 -28.88
#